data_ee3be53e3da07263fe8f431b89b1a485
#
_entry.id   ee3be53e3da07263fe8f431b89b1a485
#
_cell.length_a   1.000
_cell.length_b   1.000
_cell.length_c   1.000
_cell.angle_alpha   90.00
_cell.angle_beta   90.00
_cell.angle_gamma   90.00
#
_symmetry.space_group_name_H-M   'P 1'
#
loop_
_entity.id
_entity.type
_entity.pdbx_description
1 polymer ?
#
loop_
_entity_poly.entity_id
_entity_poly.type
_entity_poly.pdbx_seq_one_letter_code
_entity_poly.pdbx_strand_id
1 'polypeptide(L)'
;VTTADVQWAIGILVGVAGLTLAFFTYRFTRRRKLKALYEVMQKTSRYLQPEEIMRIRGNVKHGFDRYFYPRDQVAEIQKRIAKDQNVLVVGNPLAGKTRTVFEALHKIRPSCDVTVAKPPDLSSEDLRIPFRWTEWRKGILVVDDLHQFIGKPTFDRMLEMFIDKGYTIVATCRAGPELKRATAAMAHQFASLFGDPVEIGQVSADEAAVIAKDTEREPPEGFDGNIGSIFLRLETMRQHYADCGKKAQAILRSLKRLHMAGLYKEKDLFPVEWVKRVCEEQEDLTCKKYEWGDIVGKLDDDGFLRKRKDVLQAEEVYLEKIVSIDSTLLENFRQMQNCFDGDPEALYKIAATANDVWYTDENQEEYVLIKRLAVAVAKRAVALLTDSKQVEQLAATQNLLGLTYVELAEVEDKADNCRAAIEAYQAALKVRTPDRFPTDYAMTQNNLGNAYGTLSEVEDKAANCQKAIEAYQAALEVYTRDRFPVDYATTQNSLGTAHQTLGEVEDKVINCQKAIEAYQAALEVRTRDRFPMDYAKTQSNLGVAYRTLGEVEDKATHCRKAIEAYQTALEVRTRDRFPMQYAATQNNLGNAYITLSEVKDKATNCRKAIEAYQAALEVRTRDRFPMDYAMTQNNLGAAYQTIAEVHDKAANCRKAIEAYGLALEVYTRGRFPMDYAMTQDNLGNALRTLGEVEDKAANCRKAIEAYLAALEIYTRDGFPMDYAMTQDNLGNALRTLGEVEDKAVNCRKAIDAFQAALEVRTRDRFPMQYATTQYNLGIAYGTLSEVEDKASNCRKATEAYDQALEVYQEQGLEQDCQLVERNLALLADVCNDSG
;
A
#
# COMPACT_ATOMS: atom_id res chain seq x y z
N VAL A 1 9.75 -76.85 -15.20
CA VAL A 1 9.05 -75.72 -14.58
C VAL A 1 8.20 -76.31 -13.44
N THR A 2 8.59 -76.09 -12.22
CA THR A 2 7.86 -76.55 -11.04
C THR A 2 6.58 -75.72 -10.81
N THR A 3 5.58 -76.30 -10.13
CA THR A 3 4.35 -75.63 -9.76
C THR A 3 4.65 -74.39 -8.96
N ALA A 4 5.76 -74.29 -8.23
CA ALA A 4 6.24 -73.11 -7.49
C ALA A 4 6.67 -71.97 -8.43
N ASP A 5 7.31 -72.30 -9.59
CA ASP A 5 7.75 -71.31 -10.56
C ASP A 5 6.55 -70.62 -11.25
N VAL A 6 5.48 -71.43 -11.49
CA VAL A 6 4.22 -70.94 -12.07
C VAL A 6 3.48 -70.06 -11.07
N GLN A 7 3.41 -70.43 -9.77
CA GLN A 7 2.80 -69.63 -8.72
C GLN A 7 3.55 -68.31 -8.47
N TRP A 8 4.90 -68.34 -8.54
CA TRP A 8 5.72 -67.17 -8.41
C TRP A 8 5.54 -66.20 -9.59
N ALA A 9 5.51 -66.73 -10.82
CA ALA A 9 5.23 -65.94 -12.04
C ALA A 9 3.81 -65.31 -12.03
N ILE A 10 2.81 -66.03 -11.56
CA ILE A 10 1.44 -65.53 -11.41
C ILE A 10 1.40 -64.44 -10.32
N GLY A 11 2.10 -64.60 -9.21
CA GLY A 11 2.22 -63.61 -8.14
C GLY A 11 2.84 -62.30 -8.63
N ILE A 12 3.91 -62.38 -9.45
CA ILE A 12 4.52 -61.20 -10.07
C ILE A 12 3.57 -60.55 -11.07
N LEU A 13 2.89 -61.33 -11.91
CA LEU A 13 1.94 -60.79 -12.89
C LEU A 13 0.74 -60.09 -12.22
N VAL A 14 0.21 -60.64 -11.14
CA VAL A 14 -0.86 -60.04 -10.36
C VAL A 14 -0.38 -58.76 -9.63
N GLY A 15 0.84 -58.79 -9.06
CA GLY A 15 1.49 -57.65 -8.45
C GLY A 15 1.73 -56.51 -9.46
N VAL A 16 2.26 -56.81 -10.64
CA VAL A 16 2.45 -55.83 -11.72
C VAL A 16 1.12 -55.32 -12.25
N ALA A 17 0.10 -56.15 -12.41
CA ALA A 17 -1.23 -55.74 -12.82
C ALA A 17 -1.89 -54.84 -11.74
N GLY A 18 -1.73 -55.19 -10.45
CA GLY A 18 -2.18 -54.35 -9.34
C GLY A 18 -1.49 -52.99 -9.29
N LEU A 19 -0.18 -52.93 -9.45
CA LEU A 19 0.60 -51.70 -9.53
C LEU A 19 0.24 -50.85 -10.76
N THR A 20 0.05 -51.50 -11.93
CA THR A 20 -0.43 -50.78 -13.13
C THR A 20 -1.83 -50.23 -12.96
N LEU A 21 -2.75 -50.99 -12.39
CA LEU A 21 -4.11 -50.54 -12.12
C LEU A 21 -4.11 -49.39 -11.09
N ALA A 22 -3.34 -49.50 -10.01
CA ALA A 22 -3.16 -48.42 -9.04
C ALA A 22 -2.54 -47.18 -9.68
N PHE A 23 -1.54 -47.33 -10.53
CA PHE A 23 -0.92 -46.25 -11.30
C PHE A 23 -1.91 -45.60 -12.25
N PHE A 24 -2.71 -46.39 -13.01
CA PHE A 24 -3.74 -45.86 -13.89
C PHE A 24 -4.86 -45.16 -13.11
N THR A 25 -5.31 -45.72 -11.99
CA THR A 25 -6.32 -45.10 -11.12
C THR A 25 -5.83 -43.79 -10.51
N TYR A 26 -4.59 -43.80 -9.98
CA TYR A 26 -3.92 -42.59 -9.48
C TYR A 26 -3.77 -41.54 -10.58
N ARG A 27 -3.33 -41.93 -11.78
CA ARG A 27 -3.15 -41.05 -12.93
C ARG A 27 -4.47 -40.48 -13.42
N PHE A 28 -5.56 -41.27 -13.43
CA PHE A 28 -6.90 -40.83 -13.82
C PHE A 28 -7.47 -39.83 -12.79
N THR A 29 -7.38 -40.14 -11.51
CA THR A 29 -7.85 -39.23 -10.43
C THR A 29 -7.04 -37.94 -10.43
N ARG A 30 -5.72 -38.03 -10.57
CA ARG A 30 -4.84 -36.87 -10.69
C ARG A 30 -5.18 -36.00 -11.89
N ARG A 31 -5.44 -36.62 -13.06
CA ARG A 31 -5.83 -35.91 -14.29
C ARG A 31 -7.18 -35.21 -14.15
N ARG A 32 -8.12 -35.80 -13.41
CA ARG A 32 -9.45 -35.22 -13.14
C ARG A 32 -9.34 -34.02 -12.22
N LYS A 33 -8.53 -34.09 -11.16
CA LYS A 33 -8.24 -32.97 -10.27
C LYS A 33 -7.52 -31.83 -10.99
N LEU A 34 -6.53 -32.12 -11.83
CA LEU A 34 -5.83 -31.12 -12.63
C LEU A 34 -6.73 -30.44 -13.64
N LYS A 35 -7.69 -31.17 -14.25
CA LYS A 35 -8.69 -30.58 -15.16
C LYS A 35 -9.63 -29.58 -14.48
N ALA A 36 -9.82 -29.67 -13.17
CA ALA A 36 -10.60 -28.72 -12.41
C ALA A 36 -9.85 -27.39 -12.21
N LEU A 37 -8.50 -27.42 -12.18
CA LEU A 37 -7.65 -26.25 -11.97
C LEU A 37 -7.18 -25.57 -13.26
N TYR A 38 -7.03 -26.35 -14.35
CA TYR A 38 -6.42 -25.86 -15.60
C TYR A 38 -7.27 -26.21 -16.80
N GLU A 39 -7.43 -25.26 -17.73
CA GLU A 39 -8.14 -25.49 -18.99
C GLU A 39 -7.31 -26.33 -19.96
N VAL A 40 -6.01 -26.07 -19.99
CA VAL A 40 -5.03 -26.83 -20.78
C VAL A 40 -3.99 -27.39 -19.83
N MET A 41 -3.94 -28.74 -19.78
CA MET A 41 -2.93 -29.45 -19.01
C MET A 41 -1.77 -29.82 -19.92
N GLN A 42 -0.75 -29.02 -20.02
CA GLN A 42 0.47 -29.25 -20.80
C GLN A 42 0.23 -29.57 -22.27
N LYS A 43 0.10 -28.55 -23.06
CA LYS A 43 0.15 -28.64 -24.51
C LYS A 43 1.35 -27.87 -25.03
N THR A 44 2.10 -28.47 -25.93
CA THR A 44 3.20 -27.74 -26.59
C THR A 44 2.63 -26.56 -27.36
N SER A 45 3.21 -25.37 -27.21
CA SER A 45 2.74 -24.11 -27.80
C SER A 45 2.44 -24.20 -29.30
N ARG A 46 3.21 -25.03 -30.01
CA ARG A 46 3.02 -25.31 -31.47
C ARG A 46 1.67 -25.95 -31.82
N TYR A 47 1.07 -26.69 -30.90
CA TYR A 47 -0.20 -27.42 -31.11
C TYR A 47 -1.38 -26.82 -30.37
N LEU A 48 -1.20 -25.64 -29.77
CA LEU A 48 -2.31 -24.92 -29.18
C LEU A 48 -3.33 -24.48 -30.23
N GLN A 49 -4.59 -24.55 -29.88
CA GLN A 49 -5.67 -23.92 -30.64
C GLN A 49 -6.12 -22.62 -29.99
N PRO A 50 -6.60 -21.64 -30.77
CA PRO A 50 -7.04 -20.37 -30.23
C PRO A 50 -8.05 -20.51 -29.09
N GLU A 51 -9.01 -21.41 -29.21
CA GLU A 51 -10.10 -21.64 -28.24
C GLU A 51 -9.61 -22.17 -26.89
N GLU A 52 -8.39 -22.70 -26.83
CA GLU A 52 -7.80 -23.22 -25.60
C GLU A 52 -7.24 -22.15 -24.70
N ILE A 53 -6.88 -21.00 -25.26
CA ILE A 53 -6.42 -19.82 -24.50
C ILE A 53 -7.51 -18.76 -24.44
N MET A 54 -8.19 -18.54 -25.58
CA MET A 54 -9.24 -17.54 -25.70
C MET A 54 -10.52 -18.08 -25.07
N ARG A 55 -10.94 -17.49 -23.97
CA ARG A 55 -12.20 -17.83 -23.29
C ARG A 55 -13.44 -17.32 -24.00
N ILE A 56 -13.31 -16.82 -25.23
CA ILE A 56 -14.46 -16.44 -26.05
C ILE A 56 -15.21 -17.72 -26.41
N ARG A 57 -15.98 -18.25 -25.46
CA ARG A 57 -16.92 -19.36 -25.62
C ARG A 57 -18.23 -18.88 -26.24
N GLY A 58 -18.33 -17.61 -26.59
CA GLY A 58 -19.39 -17.04 -27.37
C GLY A 58 -19.37 -17.59 -28.78
N ASN A 59 -20.48 -17.59 -29.44
CA ASN A 59 -20.66 -18.05 -30.81
C ASN A 59 -19.46 -17.75 -31.72
N VAL A 60 -18.69 -18.78 -32.04
CA VAL A 60 -17.56 -18.78 -32.99
C VAL A 60 -17.98 -18.29 -34.41
N LYS A 61 -19.23 -17.95 -34.62
CA LYS A 61 -19.77 -17.34 -35.83
C LYS A 61 -19.15 -15.98 -36.20
N HIS A 62 -18.42 -15.34 -35.28
CA HIS A 62 -17.84 -14.01 -35.52
C HIS A 62 -16.45 -14.00 -36.15
N GLY A 63 -15.75 -15.15 -36.23
CA GLY A 63 -14.45 -15.27 -36.90
C GLY A 63 -13.29 -14.56 -36.20
N PHE A 64 -13.49 -13.98 -34.99
CA PHE A 64 -12.46 -13.28 -34.21
C PHE A 64 -11.33 -14.22 -33.77
N ASP A 65 -11.62 -15.45 -33.50
CA ASP A 65 -10.70 -16.54 -33.18
C ASP A 65 -9.84 -16.97 -34.37
N ARG A 66 -10.24 -16.69 -35.59
CA ARG A 66 -9.55 -17.09 -36.84
C ARG A 66 -8.73 -15.96 -37.46
N TYR A 67 -9.10 -14.71 -37.23
CA TYR A 67 -8.40 -13.55 -37.76
C TYR A 67 -7.36 -13.00 -36.77
N PHE A 68 -6.20 -12.63 -37.27
CA PHE A 68 -5.15 -11.97 -36.51
C PHE A 68 -4.59 -10.79 -37.29
N TYR A 69 -4.71 -9.59 -36.70
CA TYR A 69 -4.04 -8.40 -37.22
C TYR A 69 -2.59 -8.35 -36.66
N PRO A 70 -1.56 -8.32 -37.49
CA PRO A 70 -0.16 -8.30 -37.05
C PRO A 70 0.14 -7.09 -36.17
N ARG A 71 0.82 -7.33 -35.03
CA ARG A 71 1.21 -6.29 -34.07
C ARG A 71 2.64 -6.49 -33.62
N ASP A 72 3.37 -5.39 -33.41
CA ASP A 72 4.76 -5.38 -32.93
C ASP A 72 4.89 -6.00 -31.51
N GLN A 73 3.82 -5.92 -30.71
CA GLN A 73 3.77 -6.49 -29.37
C GLN A 73 3.98 -8.01 -29.34
N VAL A 74 3.68 -8.72 -30.41
CA VAL A 74 3.95 -10.18 -30.51
C VAL A 74 5.45 -10.43 -30.37
N ALA A 75 6.29 -9.67 -31.05
CA ALA A 75 7.75 -9.80 -31.01
C ALA A 75 8.29 -9.44 -29.60
N GLU A 76 7.74 -8.43 -28.96
CA GLU A 76 8.14 -8.02 -27.61
C GLU A 76 7.76 -9.12 -26.56
N ILE A 77 6.57 -9.69 -26.64
CA ILE A 77 6.17 -10.81 -25.79
C ILE A 77 7.12 -12.00 -25.96
N GLN A 78 7.45 -12.37 -27.21
CA GLN A 78 8.38 -13.45 -27.51
C GLN A 78 9.78 -13.19 -26.96
N LYS A 79 10.28 -11.96 -27.10
CA LYS A 79 11.58 -11.52 -26.59
C LYS A 79 11.67 -11.63 -25.06
N ARG A 80 10.62 -11.24 -24.33
CA ARG A 80 10.56 -11.36 -22.86
C ARG A 80 10.51 -12.81 -22.42
N ILE A 81 9.64 -13.62 -23.03
CA ILE A 81 9.58 -15.05 -22.75
C ILE A 81 10.94 -15.72 -23.02
N ALA A 82 11.65 -15.31 -24.09
CA ALA A 82 12.97 -15.87 -24.40
C ALA A 82 14.00 -15.58 -23.29
N LYS A 83 13.84 -14.49 -22.56
CA LYS A 83 14.71 -14.08 -21.43
C LYS A 83 14.20 -14.56 -20.06
N ASP A 84 13.24 -15.48 -20.01
CA ASP A 84 12.56 -15.93 -18.77
C ASP A 84 11.88 -14.82 -17.96
N GLN A 85 11.49 -13.73 -18.62
CA GLN A 85 10.77 -12.62 -18.00
C GLN A 85 9.26 -12.87 -18.06
N ASN A 86 8.57 -12.68 -16.94
CA ASN A 86 7.12 -12.71 -16.90
C ASN A 86 6.54 -11.53 -17.70
N VAL A 87 5.37 -11.73 -18.30
CA VAL A 87 4.76 -10.76 -19.22
C VAL A 87 3.34 -10.46 -18.80
N LEU A 88 3.04 -9.18 -18.56
CA LEU A 88 1.67 -8.68 -18.43
C LEU A 88 1.28 -7.95 -19.71
N VAL A 89 0.18 -8.38 -20.33
CA VAL A 89 -0.39 -7.76 -21.54
C VAL A 89 -1.65 -6.99 -21.15
N VAL A 90 -1.64 -5.69 -21.34
CA VAL A 90 -2.70 -4.78 -20.93
C VAL A 90 -3.38 -4.14 -22.16
N GLY A 91 -4.66 -3.88 -22.06
CA GLY A 91 -5.41 -3.16 -23.11
C GLY A 91 -6.90 -3.11 -22.78
N ASN A 92 -7.63 -2.27 -23.48
CA ASN A 92 -9.07 -2.15 -23.33
C ASN A 92 -9.81 -3.48 -23.60
N PRO A 93 -11.03 -3.65 -23.10
CA PRO A 93 -11.90 -4.75 -23.57
C PRO A 93 -11.92 -4.81 -25.10
N LEU A 94 -11.85 -6.03 -25.67
CA LEU A 94 -11.79 -6.25 -27.12
C LEU A 94 -10.51 -5.77 -27.85
N ALA A 95 -9.51 -5.30 -27.14
CA ALA A 95 -8.23 -4.89 -27.77
C ALA A 95 -7.44 -6.05 -28.41
N GLY A 96 -7.85 -7.30 -28.20
CA GLY A 96 -7.18 -8.47 -28.77
C GLY A 96 -6.02 -9.02 -27.94
N LYS A 97 -5.93 -8.71 -26.65
CA LYS A 97 -4.87 -9.13 -25.72
C LYS A 97 -4.58 -10.63 -25.77
N THR A 98 -5.60 -11.44 -25.50
CA THR A 98 -5.48 -12.90 -25.46
C THR A 98 -5.09 -13.47 -26.82
N ARG A 99 -5.60 -12.89 -27.92
CA ARG A 99 -5.20 -13.28 -29.26
C ARG A 99 -3.73 -12.95 -29.54
N THR A 100 -3.24 -11.80 -29.12
CA THR A 100 -1.83 -11.42 -29.25
C THR A 100 -0.91 -12.36 -28.45
N VAL A 101 -1.33 -12.77 -27.25
CA VAL A 101 -0.64 -13.77 -26.45
C VAL A 101 -0.61 -15.12 -27.16
N PHE A 102 -1.75 -15.58 -27.69
CA PHE A 102 -1.83 -16.81 -28.44
C PHE A 102 -0.86 -16.83 -29.63
N GLU A 103 -0.83 -15.78 -30.45
CA GLU A 103 0.08 -15.68 -31.60
C GLU A 103 1.55 -15.66 -31.18
N ALA A 104 1.87 -14.96 -30.09
CA ALA A 104 3.23 -14.96 -29.55
C ALA A 104 3.67 -16.37 -29.14
N LEU A 105 2.81 -17.10 -28.43
CA LEU A 105 3.10 -18.46 -27.98
C LEU A 105 3.16 -19.45 -29.14
N HIS A 106 2.25 -19.34 -30.10
CA HIS A 106 2.19 -20.26 -31.27
C HIS A 106 3.43 -20.11 -32.17
N LYS A 107 3.96 -18.92 -32.31
CA LYS A 107 5.14 -18.61 -33.15
C LYS A 107 6.47 -18.75 -32.43
N ILE A 108 6.49 -18.95 -31.11
CA ILE A 108 7.74 -19.02 -30.32
C ILE A 108 8.61 -20.22 -30.71
N ARG A 109 9.92 -20.01 -30.76
CA ARG A 109 10.90 -21.08 -31.04
C ARG A 109 12.08 -20.98 -30.06
N PRO A 110 12.53 -22.08 -29.39
CA PRO A 110 11.90 -23.41 -29.42
C PRO A 110 10.50 -23.44 -28.78
N SER A 111 9.69 -24.44 -29.12
CA SER A 111 8.34 -24.61 -28.57
C SER A 111 8.33 -24.78 -27.06
N CYS A 112 7.38 -24.18 -26.37
CA CYS A 112 7.20 -24.19 -24.92
C CYS A 112 6.05 -25.14 -24.52
N ASP A 113 6.09 -25.63 -23.27
CA ASP A 113 4.95 -26.35 -22.66
C ASP A 113 4.02 -25.33 -22.00
N VAL A 114 2.76 -25.26 -22.42
CA VAL A 114 1.79 -24.25 -21.97
C VAL A 114 0.74 -24.87 -21.07
N THR A 115 0.47 -24.20 -19.95
CA THR A 115 -0.63 -24.47 -19.03
C THR A 115 -1.49 -23.21 -18.92
N VAL A 116 -2.82 -23.36 -19.02
CA VAL A 116 -3.75 -22.23 -18.88
C VAL A 116 -4.51 -22.36 -17.56
N ALA A 117 -4.40 -21.34 -16.70
CA ALA A 117 -5.06 -21.31 -15.40
C ALA A 117 -6.58 -21.07 -15.55
N LYS A 118 -7.36 -21.73 -14.68
CA LYS A 118 -8.78 -21.39 -14.45
C LYS A 118 -8.90 -20.53 -13.19
N PRO A 119 -9.91 -19.64 -13.11
CA PRO A 119 -10.22 -18.96 -11.86
C PRO A 119 -10.48 -19.99 -10.76
N PRO A 120 -9.77 -19.91 -9.62
CA PRO A 120 -9.83 -20.94 -8.60
C PRO A 120 -11.13 -20.87 -7.80
N ASP A 121 -11.89 -21.96 -7.83
CA ASP A 121 -12.99 -22.25 -6.89
C ASP A 121 -12.60 -23.31 -5.84
N LEU A 122 -11.31 -23.73 -5.83
CA LEU A 122 -10.84 -24.88 -5.04
C LEU A 122 -10.03 -24.46 -3.83
N SER A 123 -10.09 -25.26 -2.77
CA SER A 123 -9.27 -25.11 -1.56
C SER A 123 -7.77 -25.22 -1.88
N SER A 124 -6.94 -24.57 -1.08
CA SER A 124 -5.49 -24.53 -1.24
C SER A 124 -4.81 -25.92 -1.20
N GLU A 125 -5.47 -26.94 -0.64
CA GLU A 125 -4.95 -28.30 -0.52
C GLU A 125 -4.90 -29.05 -1.85
N ASP A 126 -5.70 -28.65 -2.82
CA ASP A 126 -5.79 -29.33 -4.13
C ASP A 126 -4.83 -28.80 -5.19
N LEU A 127 -4.06 -27.75 -4.90
CA LEU A 127 -3.11 -27.16 -5.86
C LEU A 127 -1.95 -28.10 -6.17
N ARG A 128 -1.79 -28.46 -7.44
CA ARG A 128 -0.70 -29.32 -7.95
C ARG A 128 -0.24 -28.85 -9.32
N ILE A 129 1.07 -28.83 -9.51
CA ILE A 129 1.65 -28.52 -10.82
C ILE A 129 1.55 -29.75 -11.74
N PRO A 130 1.13 -29.57 -13.01
CA PRO A 130 1.18 -30.64 -14.01
C PRO A 130 2.60 -31.19 -14.15
N PHE A 131 2.72 -32.54 -14.29
CA PHE A 131 4.01 -33.18 -14.52
C PHE A 131 4.53 -32.85 -15.93
N ARG A 132 5.75 -32.32 -16.03
CA ARG A 132 6.41 -32.01 -17.31
C ARG A 132 7.09 -33.30 -17.85
N TRP A 133 6.71 -33.67 -19.06
CA TRP A 133 7.34 -34.84 -19.76
C TRP A 133 8.71 -34.48 -20.32
N THR A 134 8.99 -33.21 -20.50
CA THR A 134 10.21 -32.74 -21.14
C THR A 134 10.78 -31.59 -20.29
N GLU A 135 11.69 -31.91 -19.36
CA GLU A 135 12.34 -30.90 -18.49
C GLU A 135 13.18 -29.85 -19.26
N TRP A 136 13.56 -30.19 -20.50
CA TRP A 136 14.32 -29.33 -21.38
C TRP A 136 13.49 -28.27 -22.13
N ARG A 137 12.17 -28.30 -22.05
CA ARG A 137 11.31 -27.25 -22.61
C ARG A 137 10.91 -26.26 -21.55
N LYS A 138 10.83 -24.95 -21.95
CA LYS A 138 10.25 -23.91 -21.10
C LYS A 138 8.81 -24.25 -20.73
N GLY A 139 8.46 -24.08 -19.46
CA GLY A 139 7.08 -24.09 -19.00
C GLY A 139 6.53 -22.68 -19.00
N ILE A 140 5.30 -22.50 -19.50
CA ILE A 140 4.58 -21.24 -19.48
C ILE A 140 3.24 -21.44 -18.80
N LEU A 141 2.91 -20.59 -17.81
CA LEU A 141 1.58 -20.47 -17.25
C LEU A 141 0.89 -19.25 -17.86
N VAL A 142 -0.24 -19.48 -18.52
CA VAL A 142 -1.08 -18.40 -19.03
C VAL A 142 -2.21 -18.12 -18.03
N VAL A 143 -2.34 -16.85 -17.65
CA VAL A 143 -3.39 -16.32 -16.78
C VAL A 143 -4.19 -15.29 -17.58
N ASP A 144 -5.28 -15.72 -18.16
CA ASP A 144 -6.14 -14.83 -18.95
C ASP A 144 -7.10 -14.06 -18.02
N ASP A 145 -7.26 -12.76 -18.26
CA ASP A 145 -8.06 -11.84 -17.43
C ASP A 145 -7.65 -11.88 -15.95
N LEU A 146 -6.42 -11.53 -15.67
CA LEU A 146 -5.77 -11.55 -14.36
C LEU A 146 -6.63 -11.01 -13.21
N HIS A 147 -7.40 -9.93 -13.45
CA HIS A 147 -8.27 -9.31 -12.43
C HIS A 147 -9.33 -10.27 -11.84
N GLN A 148 -9.62 -11.41 -12.49
CA GLN A 148 -10.53 -12.44 -11.95
C GLN A 148 -9.93 -13.33 -10.88
N PHE A 149 -8.60 -13.34 -10.77
CA PHE A 149 -7.84 -14.16 -9.85
C PHE A 149 -7.40 -13.40 -8.60
N ILE A 150 -7.44 -12.08 -8.66
CA ILE A 150 -6.96 -11.19 -7.60
C ILE A 150 -7.82 -11.33 -6.34
N GLY A 151 -7.18 -11.28 -5.17
CA GLY A 151 -7.85 -11.42 -3.87
C GLY A 151 -8.25 -12.85 -3.51
N LYS A 152 -7.90 -13.85 -4.33
CA LYS A 152 -8.14 -15.26 -4.03
C LYS A 152 -6.90 -15.90 -3.40
N PRO A 153 -6.95 -16.37 -2.15
CA PRO A 153 -5.77 -16.92 -1.45
C PRO A 153 -5.06 -18.06 -2.17
N THR A 154 -5.81 -18.84 -2.95
CA THR A 154 -5.28 -19.94 -3.75
C THR A 154 -4.48 -19.48 -4.97
N PHE A 155 -4.70 -18.25 -5.44
CA PHE A 155 -4.05 -17.74 -6.64
C PHE A 155 -2.57 -17.42 -6.42
N ASP A 156 -2.25 -16.72 -5.35
CA ASP A 156 -0.88 -16.35 -5.01
C ASP A 156 -0.02 -17.60 -4.84
N ARG A 157 -0.55 -18.59 -4.11
CA ARG A 157 0.11 -19.89 -3.93
C ARG A 157 0.30 -20.65 -5.24
N MET A 158 -0.68 -20.57 -6.15
CA MET A 158 -0.56 -21.17 -7.48
C MET A 158 0.60 -20.54 -8.27
N LEU A 159 0.68 -19.21 -8.28
CA LEU A 159 1.76 -18.49 -8.96
C LEU A 159 3.13 -18.87 -8.42
N GLU A 160 3.28 -18.88 -7.10
CA GLU A 160 4.54 -19.27 -6.44
C GLU A 160 4.97 -20.67 -6.83
N MET A 161 4.06 -21.65 -6.76
CA MET A 161 4.38 -23.03 -7.14
C MET A 161 4.85 -23.15 -8.59
N PHE A 162 4.30 -22.35 -9.52
CA PHE A 162 4.73 -22.37 -10.91
C PHE A 162 6.08 -21.67 -11.12
N ILE A 163 6.31 -20.56 -10.43
CA ILE A 163 7.58 -19.81 -10.46
C ILE A 163 8.70 -20.70 -9.89
N ASP A 164 8.48 -21.35 -8.75
CA ASP A 164 9.45 -22.27 -8.13
C ASP A 164 9.83 -23.45 -9.03
N LYS A 165 8.96 -23.83 -9.94
CA LYS A 165 9.22 -24.85 -10.96
C LYS A 165 9.77 -24.29 -12.27
N GLY A 166 10.15 -23.02 -12.30
CA GLY A 166 10.77 -22.38 -13.46
C GLY A 166 9.82 -22.14 -14.62
N TYR A 167 8.53 -21.88 -14.32
CA TYR A 167 7.58 -21.44 -15.34
C TYR A 167 7.67 -19.93 -15.53
N THR A 168 7.54 -19.49 -16.78
CA THR A 168 7.31 -18.08 -17.11
C THR A 168 5.81 -17.80 -17.07
N ILE A 169 5.40 -16.72 -16.41
CA ILE A 169 3.99 -16.32 -16.32
C ILE A 169 3.68 -15.35 -17.46
N VAL A 170 2.61 -15.62 -18.20
CA VAL A 170 2.06 -14.70 -19.20
C VAL A 170 0.62 -14.39 -18.84
N ALA A 171 0.36 -13.16 -18.41
CA ALA A 171 -0.96 -12.73 -17.98
C ALA A 171 -1.55 -11.68 -18.91
N THR A 172 -2.89 -11.64 -18.99
CA THR A 172 -3.61 -10.52 -19.62
C THR A 172 -4.43 -9.76 -18.55
N CYS A 173 -4.57 -8.45 -18.70
CA CYS A 173 -5.40 -7.62 -17.83
C CYS A 173 -6.10 -6.54 -18.65
N ARG A 174 -7.28 -6.09 -18.21
CA ARG A 174 -7.93 -4.91 -18.77
C ARG A 174 -7.21 -3.65 -18.34
N ALA A 175 -7.15 -2.65 -19.21
CA ALA A 175 -6.69 -1.30 -18.86
C ALA A 175 -7.73 -0.59 -17.98
N GLY A 176 -7.31 0.44 -17.28
CA GLY A 176 -8.21 1.25 -16.45
C GLY A 176 -8.39 0.71 -15.02
N PRO A 177 -9.63 0.67 -14.48
CA PRO A 177 -9.91 0.28 -13.10
C PRO A 177 -9.41 -1.11 -12.74
N GLU A 178 -9.52 -2.09 -13.63
CA GLU A 178 -9.09 -3.47 -13.41
C GLU A 178 -7.57 -3.58 -13.29
N LEU A 179 -6.82 -2.85 -14.10
CA LEU A 179 -5.36 -2.77 -13.98
C LEU A 179 -4.96 -2.08 -12.66
N LYS A 180 -5.65 -1.00 -12.31
CA LYS A 180 -5.42 -0.30 -11.03
C LYS A 180 -5.70 -1.24 -9.85
N ARG A 181 -6.80 -2.01 -9.87
CA ARG A 181 -7.09 -3.05 -8.87
C ARG A 181 -6.01 -4.11 -8.84
N ALA A 182 -5.63 -4.64 -10.01
CA ALA A 182 -4.57 -5.62 -10.11
C ALA A 182 -3.27 -5.10 -9.51
N THR A 183 -2.90 -3.88 -9.87
CA THR A 183 -1.69 -3.23 -9.38
C THR A 183 -1.77 -2.90 -7.88
N ALA A 184 -2.92 -2.50 -7.37
CA ALA A 184 -3.10 -2.13 -5.97
C ALA A 184 -3.30 -3.35 -5.05
N ALA A 185 -4.18 -4.29 -5.38
CA ALA A 185 -4.39 -5.51 -4.61
C ALA A 185 -3.18 -6.44 -4.65
N MET A 186 -2.39 -6.35 -5.72
CA MET A 186 -1.14 -7.06 -5.92
C MET A 186 0.07 -6.12 -5.79
N ALA A 187 -0.12 -4.90 -5.27
CA ALA A 187 0.92 -3.88 -5.13
C ALA A 187 2.17 -4.40 -4.42
N HIS A 188 2.01 -5.46 -3.64
CA HIS A 188 3.08 -6.11 -2.92
C HIS A 188 3.73 -7.29 -3.67
N GLN A 189 3.07 -7.89 -4.66
CA GLN A 189 3.58 -9.10 -5.31
C GLN A 189 3.65 -9.02 -6.84
N PHE A 190 2.68 -8.40 -7.51
CA PHE A 190 2.46 -8.61 -8.94
C PHE A 190 3.05 -7.54 -9.86
N ALA A 191 3.06 -6.26 -9.48
CA ALA A 191 3.72 -5.22 -10.25
C ALA A 191 5.23 -5.48 -10.40
N SER A 192 5.79 -6.20 -9.42
CA SER A 192 7.17 -6.65 -9.41
C SER A 192 7.41 -7.89 -10.28
N LEU A 193 6.38 -8.71 -10.47
CA LEU A 193 6.50 -9.96 -11.19
C LEU A 193 6.58 -9.76 -12.71
N PHE A 194 5.88 -8.76 -13.25
CA PHE A 194 5.71 -8.58 -14.69
C PHE A 194 6.55 -7.46 -15.31
N GLY A 195 7.16 -6.59 -14.52
CA GLY A 195 7.80 -5.38 -15.05
C GLY A 195 6.82 -4.47 -15.78
N ASP A 196 7.28 -3.72 -16.79
CA ASP A 196 6.40 -2.86 -17.56
C ASP A 196 5.42 -3.69 -18.39
N PRO A 197 4.11 -3.39 -18.37
CA PRO A 197 3.14 -4.13 -19.17
C PRO A 197 3.36 -3.91 -20.67
N VAL A 198 3.05 -4.92 -21.45
CA VAL A 198 2.95 -4.78 -22.91
C VAL A 198 1.56 -4.26 -23.23
N GLU A 199 1.47 -3.00 -23.63
CA GLU A 199 0.19 -2.36 -23.94
C GLU A 199 -0.30 -2.70 -25.35
N ILE A 200 -1.54 -3.16 -25.44
CA ILE A 200 -2.24 -3.36 -26.68
C ILE A 200 -3.09 -2.11 -26.96
N GLY A 201 -2.57 -1.23 -27.78
CA GLY A 201 -3.24 0.01 -28.17
C GLY A 201 -4.49 -0.20 -29.02
N GLN A 202 -5.21 0.88 -29.20
CA GLN A 202 -6.31 0.98 -30.18
C GLN A 202 -5.77 0.95 -31.61
N VAL A 203 -6.57 0.51 -32.55
CA VAL A 203 -6.27 0.62 -33.98
C VAL A 203 -6.82 1.96 -34.50
N SER A 204 -6.09 2.58 -35.40
CA SER A 204 -6.53 3.81 -36.08
C SER A 204 -7.72 3.54 -37.03
N ALA A 205 -8.38 4.59 -37.45
CA ALA A 205 -9.48 4.47 -38.43
C ALA A 205 -9.01 3.83 -39.74
N ASP A 206 -7.79 4.16 -40.20
CA ASP A 206 -7.21 3.60 -41.42
C ASP A 206 -6.89 2.12 -41.28
N GLU A 207 -6.31 1.71 -40.13
CA GLU A 207 -6.07 0.31 -39.81
C GLU A 207 -7.39 -0.47 -39.69
N ALA A 208 -8.42 0.13 -39.08
CA ALA A 208 -9.76 -0.46 -38.99
C ALA A 208 -10.38 -0.68 -40.39
N ALA A 209 -10.19 0.25 -41.31
CA ALA A 209 -10.62 0.11 -42.70
C ALA A 209 -9.90 -1.05 -43.43
N VAL A 210 -8.59 -1.22 -43.20
CA VAL A 210 -7.84 -2.37 -43.73
C VAL A 210 -8.36 -3.68 -43.15
N ILE A 211 -8.56 -3.76 -41.83
CA ILE A 211 -9.10 -4.96 -41.15
C ILE A 211 -10.50 -5.28 -41.69
N ALA A 212 -11.34 -4.26 -41.87
CA ALA A 212 -12.69 -4.41 -42.38
C ALA A 212 -12.70 -5.00 -43.80
N LYS A 213 -11.83 -4.48 -44.67
CA LYS A 213 -11.66 -4.98 -46.03
C LYS A 213 -11.18 -6.43 -46.07
N ASP A 214 -10.16 -6.75 -45.26
CA ASP A 214 -9.57 -8.09 -45.21
C ASP A 214 -10.53 -9.13 -44.64
N THR A 215 -11.49 -8.71 -43.83
CA THR A 215 -12.48 -9.59 -43.16
C THR A 215 -13.87 -9.53 -43.80
N GLU A 216 -14.04 -8.72 -44.85
CA GLU A 216 -15.34 -8.45 -45.48
C GLU A 216 -16.37 -7.88 -44.48
N ARG A 217 -15.93 -7.01 -43.57
CA ARG A 217 -16.74 -6.41 -42.52
C ARG A 217 -16.53 -4.91 -42.50
N GLU A 218 -17.55 -4.16 -42.18
CA GLU A 218 -17.47 -2.72 -42.00
C GLU A 218 -17.17 -2.38 -40.52
N PRO A 219 -16.34 -1.39 -40.22
CA PRO A 219 -16.20 -0.85 -38.89
C PRO A 219 -17.55 -0.29 -38.39
N PRO A 220 -17.93 -0.50 -37.13
CA PRO A 220 -19.16 0.08 -36.62
C PRO A 220 -19.14 1.59 -36.61
N GLU A 221 -20.29 2.23 -36.76
CA GLU A 221 -20.45 3.67 -36.59
C GLU A 221 -20.02 4.06 -35.16
N GLY A 222 -19.16 5.06 -35.01
CA GLY A 222 -18.58 5.42 -33.73
C GLY A 222 -17.54 4.40 -33.24
N PHE A 223 -16.74 3.82 -34.15
CA PHE A 223 -15.69 2.84 -33.81
C PHE A 223 -14.80 3.27 -32.64
N ASP A 224 -14.70 2.45 -31.61
CA ASP A 224 -14.01 2.72 -30.33
C ASP A 224 -12.49 2.44 -30.36
N GLY A 225 -11.92 2.16 -31.54
CA GLY A 225 -10.50 1.83 -31.70
C GLY A 225 -10.11 0.40 -31.26
N ASN A 226 -11.06 -0.42 -30.83
CA ASN A 226 -10.76 -1.79 -30.40
C ASN A 226 -11.07 -2.80 -31.52
N ILE A 227 -10.08 -3.59 -31.91
CA ILE A 227 -10.21 -4.55 -33.01
C ILE A 227 -11.40 -5.53 -32.84
N GLY A 228 -11.67 -5.94 -31.61
CA GLY A 228 -12.77 -6.84 -31.32
C GLY A 228 -14.16 -6.26 -31.61
N SER A 229 -14.31 -4.92 -31.58
CA SER A 229 -15.57 -4.25 -31.89
C SER A 229 -16.00 -4.46 -33.34
N ILE A 230 -15.06 -4.62 -34.28
CA ILE A 230 -15.33 -4.95 -35.69
C ILE A 230 -15.97 -6.34 -35.82
N PHE A 231 -15.49 -7.27 -35.01
CA PHE A 231 -15.97 -8.67 -35.06
C PHE A 231 -17.27 -8.90 -34.28
N LEU A 232 -17.45 -8.22 -33.15
CA LEU A 232 -18.62 -8.38 -32.29
C LEU A 232 -19.88 -7.64 -32.80
N ARG A 233 -19.72 -6.77 -33.81
CA ARG A 233 -20.84 -6.00 -34.36
C ARG A 233 -21.69 -5.34 -33.26
N LEU A 234 -21.02 -4.60 -32.36
CA LEU A 234 -21.70 -3.99 -31.19
C LEU A 234 -22.94 -3.18 -31.60
N GLU A 235 -22.90 -2.50 -32.74
CA GLU A 235 -24.04 -1.75 -33.25
C GLU A 235 -25.22 -2.66 -33.62
N THR A 236 -24.96 -3.79 -34.29
CA THR A 236 -26.00 -4.80 -34.58
C THR A 236 -26.58 -5.34 -33.27
N MET A 237 -25.75 -5.57 -32.26
CA MET A 237 -26.20 -6.03 -30.93
C MET A 237 -26.99 -4.95 -30.19
N ARG A 238 -26.62 -3.66 -30.31
CA ARG A 238 -27.41 -2.54 -29.77
C ARG A 238 -28.79 -2.48 -30.43
N GLN A 239 -28.86 -2.66 -31.74
CA GLN A 239 -30.13 -2.74 -32.46
C GLN A 239 -30.96 -3.96 -32.00
N HIS A 240 -30.33 -5.15 -31.90
CA HIS A 240 -31.01 -6.34 -31.38
C HIS A 240 -31.50 -6.13 -29.93
N TYR A 241 -30.73 -5.41 -29.10
CA TYR A 241 -31.16 -5.06 -27.75
C TYR A 241 -32.37 -4.12 -27.77
N ALA A 242 -32.37 -3.12 -28.64
CA ALA A 242 -33.51 -2.22 -28.79
C ALA A 242 -34.79 -2.97 -29.27
N ASP A 243 -34.63 -3.96 -30.17
CA ASP A 243 -35.72 -4.68 -30.81
C ASP A 243 -36.18 -5.93 -30.05
N CYS A 244 -35.39 -6.43 -29.04
CA CYS A 244 -35.71 -7.69 -28.37
C CYS A 244 -36.95 -7.66 -27.47
N GLY A 245 -37.52 -6.48 -27.27
CA GLY A 245 -38.77 -6.28 -26.49
C GLY A 245 -38.51 -6.12 -24.97
N LYS A 246 -39.45 -5.43 -24.30
CA LYS A 246 -39.29 -4.99 -22.89
C LYS A 246 -38.94 -6.13 -21.91
N LYS A 247 -39.57 -7.31 -22.06
CA LYS A 247 -39.31 -8.46 -21.16
C LYS A 247 -37.90 -9.03 -21.32
N ALA A 248 -37.39 -9.12 -22.55
CA ALA A 248 -36.02 -9.55 -22.82
C ALA A 248 -34.98 -8.53 -22.32
N GLN A 249 -35.25 -7.23 -22.53
CA GLN A 249 -34.42 -6.15 -21.95
C GLN A 249 -34.40 -6.21 -20.43
N ALA A 250 -35.51 -6.49 -19.75
CA ALA A 250 -35.57 -6.64 -18.31
C ALA A 250 -34.70 -7.78 -17.80
N ILE A 251 -34.67 -8.93 -18.50
CA ILE A 251 -33.75 -10.03 -18.17
C ILE A 251 -32.29 -9.59 -18.31
N LEU A 252 -31.94 -8.90 -19.39
CA LEU A 252 -30.56 -8.43 -19.61
C LEU A 252 -30.14 -7.36 -18.59
N ARG A 253 -31.04 -6.41 -18.22
CA ARG A 253 -30.77 -5.45 -17.13
C ARG A 253 -30.58 -6.16 -15.78
N SER A 254 -31.39 -7.18 -15.49
CA SER A 254 -31.23 -7.98 -14.26
C SER A 254 -29.88 -8.71 -14.22
N LEU A 255 -29.42 -9.26 -15.34
CA LEU A 255 -28.08 -9.85 -15.46
C LEU A 255 -26.99 -8.82 -15.22
N LYS A 256 -27.11 -7.60 -15.76
CA LYS A 256 -26.17 -6.50 -15.50
C LYS A 256 -26.16 -6.09 -14.04
N ARG A 257 -27.32 -5.96 -13.39
CA ARG A 257 -27.43 -5.64 -11.95
C ARG A 257 -26.73 -6.68 -11.08
N LEU A 258 -26.97 -7.98 -11.35
CA LEU A 258 -26.30 -9.08 -10.67
C LEU A 258 -24.80 -9.07 -10.91
N HIS A 259 -24.36 -8.82 -12.14
CA HIS A 259 -22.94 -8.73 -12.48
C HIS A 259 -22.23 -7.62 -11.69
N MET A 260 -22.79 -6.42 -11.67
CA MET A 260 -22.24 -5.28 -10.92
C MET A 260 -22.16 -5.52 -9.40
N ALA A 261 -23.06 -6.35 -8.86
CA ALA A 261 -23.08 -6.70 -7.43
C ALA A 261 -22.28 -7.98 -7.09
N GLY A 262 -21.58 -8.57 -8.05
CA GLY A 262 -20.79 -9.79 -7.85
C GLY A 262 -21.63 -11.06 -7.66
N LEU A 263 -22.91 -11.01 -8.00
CA LEU A 263 -23.89 -12.10 -7.79
C LEU A 263 -23.87 -13.09 -8.95
N TYR A 264 -22.83 -13.93 -9.03
CA TYR A 264 -22.67 -15.03 -10.00
C TYR A 264 -21.99 -16.22 -9.32
N LYS A 265 -22.15 -17.42 -9.85
CA LYS A 265 -21.46 -18.64 -9.33
C LYS A 265 -20.01 -18.73 -9.80
N GLU A 266 -19.81 -18.69 -11.09
CA GLU A 266 -18.55 -18.46 -11.79
C GLU A 266 -18.77 -17.24 -12.64
N LYS A 267 -17.71 -16.55 -13.06
CA LYS A 267 -17.86 -15.39 -13.93
C LYS A 267 -18.78 -15.72 -15.09
N ASP A 268 -19.74 -14.86 -15.36
CA ASP A 268 -20.73 -14.96 -16.42
C ASP A 268 -21.78 -16.08 -16.25
N LEU A 269 -21.79 -16.83 -15.12
CA LEU A 269 -22.78 -17.85 -14.81
C LEU A 269 -23.74 -17.38 -13.70
N PHE A 270 -24.94 -17.00 -14.10
CA PHE A 270 -25.97 -16.45 -13.20
C PHE A 270 -27.03 -17.52 -12.89
N PRO A 271 -27.32 -17.82 -11.60
CA PRO A 271 -28.41 -18.70 -11.23
C PRO A 271 -29.76 -18.18 -11.78
N VAL A 272 -30.52 -19.03 -12.45
CA VAL A 272 -31.81 -18.63 -13.02
C VAL A 272 -32.78 -18.08 -11.98
N GLU A 273 -32.75 -18.62 -10.76
CA GLU A 273 -33.58 -18.17 -9.65
C GLU A 273 -33.23 -16.74 -9.21
N TRP A 274 -31.94 -16.37 -9.20
CA TRP A 274 -31.51 -15.02 -8.88
C TRP A 274 -31.92 -14.04 -9.98
N VAL A 275 -31.76 -14.40 -11.25
CA VAL A 275 -32.17 -13.55 -12.37
C VAL A 275 -33.70 -13.32 -12.33
N LYS A 276 -34.49 -14.36 -12.05
CA LYS A 276 -35.93 -14.22 -11.90
C LYS A 276 -36.34 -13.30 -10.76
N ARG A 277 -35.70 -13.46 -9.57
CA ARG A 277 -35.96 -12.61 -8.43
C ARG A 277 -35.68 -11.14 -8.73
N VAL A 278 -34.54 -10.81 -9.36
CA VAL A 278 -34.25 -9.42 -9.75
C VAL A 278 -35.23 -8.92 -10.83
N CYS A 279 -35.63 -9.74 -11.77
CA CYS A 279 -36.66 -9.38 -12.75
C CYS A 279 -38.01 -9.03 -12.07
N GLU A 280 -38.43 -9.82 -11.08
CA GLU A 280 -39.68 -9.59 -10.36
C GLU A 280 -39.61 -8.34 -9.47
N GLU A 281 -38.52 -8.15 -8.73
CA GLU A 281 -38.42 -7.09 -7.73
C GLU A 281 -37.94 -5.74 -8.30
N GLN A 282 -37.10 -5.73 -9.34
CA GLN A 282 -36.51 -4.51 -9.87
C GLN A 282 -37.01 -4.11 -11.25
N GLU A 283 -37.56 -5.03 -12.00
CA GLU A 283 -38.02 -4.78 -13.36
C GLU A 283 -39.54 -4.98 -13.52
N ASP A 284 -40.23 -5.22 -12.40
CA ASP A 284 -41.69 -5.51 -12.34
C ASP A 284 -42.14 -6.58 -13.36
N LEU A 285 -41.31 -7.60 -13.56
CA LEU A 285 -41.46 -8.64 -14.56
C LEU A 285 -41.77 -10.00 -13.94
N THR A 286 -43.02 -10.41 -13.93
CA THR A 286 -43.44 -11.79 -13.65
C THR A 286 -43.70 -12.57 -14.96
N CYS A 287 -42.96 -13.65 -15.17
CA CYS A 287 -43.09 -14.50 -16.34
C CYS A 287 -43.66 -15.87 -15.97
N LYS A 288 -44.65 -16.36 -16.70
CA LYS A 288 -45.04 -17.78 -16.65
C LYS A 288 -43.88 -18.68 -17.12
N LYS A 289 -43.79 -19.92 -16.61
CA LYS A 289 -42.71 -20.86 -16.90
C LYS A 289 -42.39 -21.05 -18.39
N TYR A 290 -43.46 -21.15 -19.22
CA TYR A 290 -43.31 -21.31 -20.68
C TYR A 290 -42.81 -20.01 -21.35
N GLU A 291 -43.34 -18.87 -20.95
CA GLU A 291 -42.97 -17.55 -21.47
C GLU A 291 -41.51 -17.24 -21.18
N TRP A 292 -41.01 -17.56 -19.95
CA TRP A 292 -39.59 -17.44 -19.58
C TRP A 292 -38.69 -18.26 -20.52
N GLY A 293 -39.12 -19.52 -20.82
CA GLY A 293 -38.39 -20.40 -21.71
C GLY A 293 -38.21 -19.84 -23.13
N ASP A 294 -39.28 -19.26 -23.66
CA ASP A 294 -39.33 -18.68 -25.02
C ASP A 294 -38.45 -17.40 -25.10
N ILE A 295 -38.53 -16.51 -24.08
CA ILE A 295 -37.71 -15.28 -24.05
C ILE A 295 -36.23 -15.62 -23.94
N VAL A 296 -35.88 -16.53 -23.03
CA VAL A 296 -34.47 -16.94 -22.83
C VAL A 296 -33.97 -17.69 -24.08
N GLY A 297 -34.80 -18.50 -24.72
CA GLY A 297 -34.46 -19.15 -25.99
C GLY A 297 -34.16 -18.14 -27.10
N LYS A 298 -34.99 -17.09 -27.25
CA LYS A 298 -34.72 -16.03 -28.19
C LYS A 298 -33.43 -15.25 -27.89
N LEU A 299 -33.16 -14.94 -26.63
CA LEU A 299 -31.91 -14.29 -26.23
C LEU A 299 -30.66 -15.17 -26.45
N ASP A 300 -30.81 -16.50 -26.39
CA ASP A 300 -29.75 -17.46 -26.75
C ASP A 300 -29.53 -17.47 -28.28
N ASP A 301 -30.60 -17.50 -29.06
CA ASP A 301 -30.54 -17.42 -30.52
C ASP A 301 -29.97 -16.09 -31.03
N ASP A 302 -30.31 -14.97 -30.39
CA ASP A 302 -29.81 -13.62 -30.67
C ASP A 302 -28.34 -13.45 -30.19
N GLY A 303 -27.82 -14.38 -29.39
CA GLY A 303 -26.40 -14.42 -28.95
C GLY A 303 -26.08 -13.59 -27.71
N PHE A 304 -27.08 -13.09 -26.97
CA PHE A 304 -26.85 -12.31 -25.72
C PHE A 304 -26.44 -13.18 -24.54
N LEU A 305 -26.99 -14.41 -24.48
CA LEU A 305 -26.72 -15.34 -23.39
C LEU A 305 -26.76 -16.78 -23.89
N ARG A 306 -26.35 -17.72 -23.04
CA ARG A 306 -26.51 -19.16 -23.23
C ARG A 306 -27.24 -19.75 -22.04
N LYS A 307 -28.26 -20.52 -22.30
CA LYS A 307 -28.99 -21.27 -21.29
C LYS A 307 -28.28 -22.58 -20.97
N ARG A 308 -28.01 -22.85 -19.68
CA ARG A 308 -27.42 -24.10 -19.16
C ARG A 308 -28.23 -24.53 -17.94
N LYS A 309 -29.06 -25.61 -18.03
CA LYS A 309 -29.89 -26.10 -16.92
C LYS A 309 -30.44 -24.96 -16.02
N ASP A 310 -29.79 -24.76 -14.86
CA ASP A 310 -30.22 -23.81 -13.82
C ASP A 310 -29.39 -22.51 -13.79
N VAL A 311 -28.56 -22.27 -14.82
CA VAL A 311 -27.79 -21.05 -14.96
C VAL A 311 -27.91 -20.44 -16.35
N LEU A 312 -27.81 -19.09 -16.40
CA LEU A 312 -27.68 -18.34 -17.65
C LEU A 312 -26.23 -17.87 -17.74
N GLN A 313 -25.60 -18.08 -18.88
CA GLN A 313 -24.27 -17.55 -19.18
C GLN A 313 -24.43 -16.32 -20.07
N ALA A 314 -24.00 -15.15 -19.61
CA ALA A 314 -24.02 -13.91 -20.39
C ALA A 314 -22.61 -13.39 -20.60
N GLU A 315 -22.35 -12.81 -21.78
CA GLU A 315 -21.04 -12.20 -22.07
C GLU A 315 -20.97 -10.83 -21.39
N GLU A 316 -19.97 -10.65 -20.54
CA GLU A 316 -19.70 -9.42 -19.80
C GLU A 316 -19.65 -8.18 -20.70
N VAL A 317 -19.03 -8.31 -21.87
CA VAL A 317 -18.94 -7.21 -22.86
C VAL A 317 -20.29 -6.67 -23.27
N TYR A 318 -21.29 -7.54 -23.46
CA TYR A 318 -22.64 -7.09 -23.81
C TYR A 318 -23.31 -6.43 -22.62
N LEU A 319 -23.15 -6.97 -21.42
CA LEU A 319 -23.67 -6.36 -20.19
C LEU A 319 -23.06 -4.97 -19.96
N GLU A 320 -21.77 -4.78 -20.20
CA GLU A 320 -21.08 -3.51 -20.02
C GLU A 320 -21.39 -2.48 -21.11
N LYS A 321 -21.26 -2.89 -22.37
CA LYS A 321 -21.27 -1.97 -23.54
C LYS A 321 -22.65 -1.71 -24.15
N ILE A 322 -23.63 -2.58 -23.93
CA ILE A 322 -24.91 -2.54 -24.60
C ILE A 322 -26.06 -2.32 -23.64
N VAL A 323 -26.10 -3.08 -22.55
CA VAL A 323 -27.17 -2.98 -21.57
C VAL A 323 -26.99 -1.76 -20.70
N SER A 324 -27.96 -0.84 -20.66
CA SER A 324 -28.03 0.29 -19.75
C SER A 324 -28.95 0.03 -18.57
N ILE A 325 -28.57 0.55 -17.39
CA ILE A 325 -29.42 0.61 -16.20
C ILE A 325 -29.38 2.03 -15.65
N ASP A 326 -30.54 2.53 -15.20
CA ASP A 326 -30.69 3.88 -14.65
C ASP A 326 -30.47 3.84 -13.12
N SER A 327 -29.28 3.43 -12.69
CA SER A 327 -28.92 3.44 -11.28
C SER A 327 -27.42 3.59 -11.12
N THR A 328 -27.01 4.33 -10.07
CA THR A 328 -25.62 4.44 -9.69
C THR A 328 -25.11 3.12 -9.11
N LEU A 329 -23.79 3.00 -8.89
CA LEU A 329 -23.21 1.80 -8.30
C LEU A 329 -23.75 1.56 -6.87
N LEU A 330 -23.85 2.63 -6.07
CA LEU A 330 -24.41 2.57 -4.72
C LEU A 330 -25.89 2.13 -4.72
N GLU A 331 -26.68 2.71 -5.61
CA GLU A 331 -28.10 2.35 -5.75
C GLU A 331 -28.27 0.90 -6.16
N ASN A 332 -27.44 0.41 -7.09
CA ASN A 332 -27.47 -0.99 -7.50
C ASN A 332 -27.15 -1.94 -6.33
N PHE A 333 -26.14 -1.63 -5.51
CA PHE A 333 -25.83 -2.43 -4.31
C PHE A 333 -27.02 -2.44 -3.32
N ARG A 334 -27.66 -1.28 -3.08
CA ARG A 334 -28.86 -1.19 -2.21
C ARG A 334 -30.04 -2.01 -2.76
N GLN A 335 -30.30 -1.93 -4.04
CA GLN A 335 -31.35 -2.73 -4.69
C GLN A 335 -31.05 -4.22 -4.56
N MET A 336 -29.82 -4.66 -4.82
CA MET A 336 -29.43 -6.06 -4.67
C MET A 336 -29.47 -6.52 -3.21
N GLN A 337 -29.07 -5.69 -2.25
CA GLN A 337 -29.25 -5.98 -0.83
C GLN A 337 -30.72 -6.26 -0.49
N ASN A 338 -31.61 -5.41 -0.94
CA ASN A 338 -33.06 -5.57 -0.69
C ASN A 338 -33.60 -6.85 -1.33
N CYS A 339 -33.23 -7.12 -2.59
CA CYS A 339 -33.62 -8.34 -3.29
C CYS A 339 -33.17 -9.62 -2.55
N PHE A 340 -32.02 -9.59 -1.89
CA PHE A 340 -31.39 -10.77 -1.29
C PHE A 340 -31.27 -10.69 0.24
N ASP A 341 -32.07 -9.87 0.92
CA ASP A 341 -31.96 -9.64 2.37
C ASP A 341 -32.06 -10.93 3.22
N GLY A 342 -32.71 -11.96 2.73
CA GLY A 342 -32.80 -13.28 3.40
C GLY A 342 -31.78 -14.32 2.94
N ASP A 343 -30.86 -14.00 2.03
CA ASP A 343 -29.88 -14.93 1.47
C ASP A 343 -28.45 -14.58 1.92
N PRO A 344 -27.88 -15.29 2.91
CA PRO A 344 -26.57 -14.94 3.47
C PRO A 344 -25.43 -15.14 2.47
N GLU A 345 -25.52 -16.05 1.50
CA GLU A 345 -24.50 -16.23 0.46
C GLU A 345 -24.49 -15.03 -0.50
N ALA A 346 -25.65 -14.59 -0.94
CA ALA A 346 -25.77 -13.41 -1.80
C ALA A 346 -25.29 -12.15 -1.09
N LEU A 347 -25.68 -11.95 0.17
CA LEU A 347 -25.24 -10.81 0.98
C LEU A 347 -23.73 -10.83 1.21
N TYR A 348 -23.12 -12.00 1.44
CA TYR A 348 -21.65 -12.13 1.53
C TYR A 348 -20.98 -11.63 0.23
N LYS A 349 -21.47 -12.04 -0.93
CA LYS A 349 -20.93 -11.63 -2.23
C LYS A 349 -21.10 -10.13 -2.49
N ILE A 350 -22.27 -9.57 -2.15
CA ILE A 350 -22.53 -8.12 -2.26
C ILE A 350 -21.55 -7.35 -1.35
N ALA A 351 -21.39 -7.77 -0.10
CA ALA A 351 -20.50 -7.12 0.84
C ALA A 351 -19.03 -7.18 0.38
N ALA A 352 -18.57 -8.34 -0.10
CA ALA A 352 -17.22 -8.51 -0.63
C ALA A 352 -16.99 -7.62 -1.86
N THR A 353 -17.93 -7.58 -2.81
CA THR A 353 -17.82 -6.75 -4.03
C THR A 353 -17.85 -5.26 -3.70
N ALA A 354 -18.72 -4.83 -2.78
CA ALA A 354 -18.75 -3.43 -2.31
C ALA A 354 -17.46 -3.05 -1.55
N ASN A 355 -16.89 -3.99 -0.79
CA ASN A 355 -15.60 -3.78 -0.13
C ASN A 355 -14.45 -3.61 -1.12
N ASP A 356 -14.49 -4.30 -2.26
CA ASP A 356 -13.48 -4.24 -3.31
C ASP A 356 -13.60 -2.99 -4.22
N VAL A 357 -14.59 -2.12 -3.99
CA VAL A 357 -14.70 -0.85 -4.73
C VAL A 357 -13.57 0.09 -4.33
N TRP A 358 -12.84 0.61 -5.32
CA TRP A 358 -11.74 1.54 -5.13
C TRP A 358 -12.18 2.98 -5.33
N TYR A 359 -11.49 3.91 -4.65
CA TYR A 359 -11.66 5.33 -4.87
C TYR A 359 -11.25 5.71 -6.30
N THR A 360 -12.14 6.40 -7.01
CA THR A 360 -11.89 6.98 -8.33
C THR A 360 -12.53 8.36 -8.40
N ASP A 361 -12.12 9.20 -9.35
CA ASP A 361 -12.74 10.52 -9.53
C ASP A 361 -14.24 10.42 -9.88
N GLU A 362 -14.66 9.30 -10.48
CA GLU A 362 -16.06 9.04 -10.86
C GLU A 362 -16.95 8.63 -9.68
N ASN A 363 -16.38 8.04 -8.61
CA ASN A 363 -17.16 7.54 -7.46
C ASN A 363 -16.85 8.27 -6.15
N GLN A 364 -16.19 9.42 -6.18
CA GLN A 364 -15.72 10.14 -5.01
C GLN A 364 -16.82 10.39 -3.97
N GLU A 365 -18.00 10.82 -4.42
CA GLU A 365 -19.13 11.12 -3.54
C GLU A 365 -19.77 9.87 -2.93
N GLU A 366 -19.76 8.76 -3.65
CA GLU A 366 -20.39 7.50 -3.24
C GLU A 366 -19.44 6.56 -2.48
N TYR A 367 -18.13 6.76 -2.57
CA TYR A 367 -17.13 5.81 -2.07
C TYR A 367 -17.32 5.46 -0.58
N VAL A 368 -17.43 6.48 0.28
CA VAL A 368 -17.66 6.28 1.73
C VAL A 368 -18.98 5.56 1.99
N LEU A 369 -20.04 5.96 1.25
CA LEU A 369 -21.36 5.34 1.38
C LEU A 369 -21.36 3.86 0.96
N ILE A 370 -20.56 3.50 -0.07
CA ILE A 370 -20.38 2.10 -0.48
C ILE A 370 -19.65 1.31 0.60
N LYS A 371 -18.61 1.86 1.25
CA LYS A 371 -17.93 1.20 2.38
C LYS A 371 -18.85 0.99 3.57
N ARG A 372 -19.67 1.97 3.94
CA ARG A 372 -20.73 1.82 4.97
C ARG A 372 -21.73 0.74 4.59
N LEU A 373 -22.13 0.69 3.33
CA LEU A 373 -23.04 -0.34 2.83
C LEU A 373 -22.41 -1.74 2.95
N ALA A 374 -21.15 -1.92 2.60
CA ALA A 374 -20.44 -3.19 2.74
C ALA A 374 -20.50 -3.70 4.18
N VAL A 375 -20.26 -2.84 5.17
CA VAL A 375 -20.40 -3.17 6.60
C VAL A 375 -21.84 -3.57 6.95
N ALA A 376 -22.84 -2.81 6.53
CA ALA A 376 -24.23 -3.08 6.82
C ALA A 376 -24.70 -4.43 6.24
N VAL A 377 -24.32 -4.72 5.01
CA VAL A 377 -24.65 -5.99 4.32
C VAL A 377 -23.93 -7.17 4.98
N ALA A 378 -22.64 -7.03 5.33
CA ALA A 378 -21.90 -8.06 6.05
C ALA A 378 -22.50 -8.34 7.43
N LYS A 379 -22.91 -7.32 8.19
CA LYS A 379 -23.66 -7.47 9.45
C LYS A 379 -24.96 -8.26 9.27
N ARG A 380 -25.71 -7.94 8.23
CA ARG A 380 -26.96 -8.65 7.93
C ARG A 380 -26.71 -10.12 7.62
N ALA A 381 -25.69 -10.44 6.83
CA ALA A 381 -25.29 -11.82 6.53
C ALA A 381 -24.87 -12.58 7.79
N VAL A 382 -24.09 -11.96 8.68
CA VAL A 382 -23.73 -12.54 9.99
C VAL A 382 -24.96 -12.84 10.82
N ALA A 383 -25.91 -11.89 10.92
CA ALA A 383 -27.15 -12.07 11.68
C ALA A 383 -27.98 -13.28 11.19
N LEU A 384 -28.08 -13.48 9.88
CA LEU A 384 -28.79 -14.63 9.30
C LEU A 384 -28.10 -15.98 9.58
N LEU A 385 -26.78 -15.96 9.74
CA LEU A 385 -26.00 -17.17 9.96
C LEU A 385 -25.86 -17.55 11.44
N THR A 386 -26.09 -16.62 12.38
CA THR A 386 -25.81 -16.81 13.81
C THR A 386 -26.55 -18.01 14.39
N ASP A 387 -27.82 -18.22 14.00
CA ASP A 387 -28.63 -19.36 14.48
C ASP A 387 -28.59 -20.56 13.53
N SER A 388 -27.75 -20.49 12.48
CA SER A 388 -27.62 -21.56 11.50
C SER A 388 -26.59 -22.61 11.93
N LYS A 389 -26.68 -23.82 11.33
CA LYS A 389 -25.65 -24.85 11.50
C LYS A 389 -24.41 -24.60 10.62
N GLN A 390 -24.37 -23.50 9.86
CA GLN A 390 -23.34 -23.17 8.89
C GLN A 390 -22.17 -22.39 9.54
N VAL A 391 -21.59 -22.99 10.57
CA VAL A 391 -20.55 -22.32 11.42
C VAL A 391 -19.32 -21.86 10.63
N GLU A 392 -18.95 -22.58 9.58
CA GLU A 392 -17.82 -22.23 8.72
C GLU A 392 -18.13 -20.98 7.88
N GLN A 393 -19.31 -20.92 7.28
CA GLN A 393 -19.76 -19.76 6.53
C GLN A 393 -19.95 -18.54 7.45
N LEU A 394 -20.46 -18.75 8.67
CA LEU A 394 -20.52 -17.70 9.70
C LEU A 394 -19.13 -17.12 9.97
N ALA A 395 -18.14 -17.97 10.23
CA ALA A 395 -16.78 -17.51 10.50
C ALA A 395 -16.14 -16.80 9.30
N ALA A 396 -16.39 -17.27 8.07
CA ALA A 396 -15.95 -16.58 6.85
C ALA A 396 -16.59 -15.19 6.73
N THR A 397 -17.90 -15.09 7.03
CA THR A 397 -18.63 -13.83 6.98
C THR A 397 -18.20 -12.86 8.10
N GLN A 398 -17.89 -13.36 9.28
CA GLN A 398 -17.32 -12.56 10.37
C GLN A 398 -15.93 -12.02 10.00
N ASN A 399 -15.09 -12.83 9.36
CA ASN A 399 -13.80 -12.34 8.85
C ASN A 399 -13.98 -11.26 7.76
N LEU A 400 -14.94 -11.44 6.84
CA LEU A 400 -15.29 -10.41 5.86
C LEU A 400 -15.78 -9.13 6.55
N LEU A 401 -16.65 -9.25 7.55
CA LEU A 401 -17.12 -8.09 8.33
C LEU A 401 -15.95 -7.34 8.98
N GLY A 402 -14.96 -8.05 9.51
CA GLY A 402 -13.74 -7.43 10.02
C GLY A 402 -12.98 -6.65 8.93
N LEU A 403 -12.83 -7.23 7.74
CA LEU A 403 -12.19 -6.55 6.60
C LEU A 403 -12.97 -5.29 6.18
N THR A 404 -14.30 -5.36 6.08
CA THR A 404 -15.13 -4.20 5.71
C THR A 404 -15.01 -3.06 6.72
N TYR A 405 -14.87 -3.38 8.01
CA TYR A 405 -14.63 -2.37 9.03
C TYR A 405 -13.24 -1.75 8.94
N VAL A 406 -12.18 -2.53 8.66
CA VAL A 406 -10.82 -1.98 8.46
C VAL A 406 -10.80 -1.02 7.27
N GLU A 407 -11.45 -1.38 6.17
CA GLU A 407 -11.56 -0.49 5.00
C GLU A 407 -12.36 0.79 5.31
N LEU A 408 -13.42 0.69 6.13
CA LEU A 408 -14.18 1.85 6.56
C LEU A 408 -13.35 2.74 7.52
N ALA A 409 -12.50 2.16 8.37
CA ALA A 409 -11.62 2.88 9.28
C ALA A 409 -10.60 3.78 8.57
N GLU A 410 -10.27 3.49 7.30
CA GLU A 410 -9.38 4.36 6.49
C GLU A 410 -10.04 5.70 6.10
N VAL A 411 -11.38 5.77 6.15
CA VAL A 411 -12.12 6.93 5.66
C VAL A 411 -12.96 7.62 6.74
N GLU A 412 -13.34 6.91 7.82
CA GLU A 412 -14.11 7.50 8.92
C GLU A 412 -13.95 6.69 10.24
N ASP A 413 -14.08 7.40 11.37
CA ASP A 413 -14.18 6.84 12.73
C ASP A 413 -13.19 5.70 13.01
N LYS A 414 -11.90 5.96 12.74
CA LYS A 414 -10.81 4.95 12.75
C LYS A 414 -10.85 4.07 14.01
N ALA A 415 -10.96 4.65 15.20
CA ALA A 415 -10.92 3.89 16.45
C ALA A 415 -12.12 2.95 16.59
N ASP A 416 -13.35 3.44 16.36
CA ASP A 416 -14.57 2.65 16.52
C ASP A 416 -14.65 1.53 15.50
N ASN A 417 -14.29 1.82 14.24
CA ASN A 417 -14.28 0.82 13.19
C ASN A 417 -13.18 -0.25 13.41
N CYS A 418 -11.99 0.12 13.89
CA CYS A 418 -10.97 -0.86 14.26
C CYS A 418 -11.41 -1.76 15.40
N ARG A 419 -12.06 -1.21 16.45
CA ARG A 419 -12.62 -2.03 17.56
C ARG A 419 -13.67 -3.01 17.05
N ALA A 420 -14.59 -2.57 16.19
CA ALA A 420 -15.60 -3.43 15.58
C ALA A 420 -14.98 -4.52 14.68
N ALA A 421 -13.91 -4.20 13.95
CA ALA A 421 -13.14 -5.18 13.17
C ALA A 421 -12.51 -6.26 14.05
N ILE A 422 -11.90 -5.86 15.17
CA ILE A 422 -11.28 -6.76 16.15
C ILE A 422 -12.33 -7.73 16.72
N GLU A 423 -13.51 -7.23 17.12
CA GLU A 423 -14.60 -8.07 17.61
C GLU A 423 -15.05 -9.11 16.57
N ALA A 424 -15.18 -8.68 15.30
CA ALA A 424 -15.56 -9.56 14.21
C ALA A 424 -14.51 -10.66 13.95
N TYR A 425 -13.21 -10.33 13.94
CA TYR A 425 -12.14 -11.32 13.80
C TYR A 425 -12.07 -12.27 14.99
N GLN A 426 -12.21 -11.78 16.22
CA GLN A 426 -12.26 -12.62 17.40
C GLN A 426 -13.46 -13.58 17.37
N ALA A 427 -14.60 -13.14 16.84
CA ALA A 427 -15.76 -14.02 16.65
C ALA A 427 -15.46 -15.12 15.60
N ALA A 428 -14.80 -14.79 14.49
CA ALA A 428 -14.37 -15.77 13.49
C ALA A 428 -13.38 -16.80 14.07
N LEU A 429 -12.46 -16.38 14.92
CA LEU A 429 -11.44 -17.23 15.56
C LEU A 429 -12.02 -18.25 16.56
N LYS A 430 -13.24 -18.05 17.06
CA LYS A 430 -13.94 -19.07 17.88
C LYS A 430 -14.22 -20.35 17.08
N VAL A 431 -14.31 -20.25 15.76
CA VAL A 431 -14.56 -21.37 14.83
C VAL A 431 -13.28 -21.77 14.11
N ARG A 432 -12.53 -20.78 13.61
CA ARG A 432 -11.26 -20.96 12.90
C ARG A 432 -10.16 -21.22 13.91
N THR A 433 -9.91 -22.48 14.23
CA THR A 433 -8.83 -22.90 15.13
C THR A 433 -7.65 -23.48 14.33
N PRO A 434 -6.42 -23.46 14.87
CA PRO A 434 -5.24 -23.97 14.15
C PRO A 434 -5.36 -25.45 13.77
N ASP A 435 -6.04 -26.26 14.60
CA ASP A 435 -6.24 -27.70 14.33
C ASP A 435 -7.28 -27.96 13.24
N ARG A 436 -8.32 -27.13 13.16
CA ARG A 436 -9.47 -27.39 12.28
C ARG A 436 -9.36 -26.66 10.94
N PHE A 437 -8.90 -25.40 10.96
CA PHE A 437 -8.79 -24.54 9.80
C PHE A 437 -7.48 -23.74 9.85
N PRO A 438 -6.31 -24.40 9.77
CA PRO A 438 -5.03 -23.73 10.01
C PRO A 438 -4.78 -22.51 9.13
N THR A 439 -5.04 -22.59 7.84
CA THR A 439 -4.81 -21.47 6.91
C THR A 439 -5.77 -20.29 7.18
N ASP A 440 -7.06 -20.58 7.40
CA ASP A 440 -8.05 -19.55 7.69
C ASP A 440 -7.82 -18.91 9.08
N TYR A 441 -7.34 -19.72 10.05
CA TYR A 441 -6.91 -19.23 11.35
C TYR A 441 -5.76 -18.22 11.21
N ALA A 442 -4.69 -18.59 10.49
CA ALA A 442 -3.54 -17.73 10.29
C ALA A 442 -3.90 -16.44 9.54
N MET A 443 -4.72 -16.55 8.50
CA MET A 443 -5.23 -15.39 7.77
C MET A 443 -6.02 -14.45 8.69
N THR A 444 -6.91 -15.00 9.52
CA THR A 444 -7.72 -14.19 10.45
C THR A 444 -6.85 -13.57 11.55
N GLN A 445 -5.84 -14.28 12.05
CA GLN A 445 -4.87 -13.74 13.01
C GLN A 445 -4.03 -12.60 12.38
N ASN A 446 -3.57 -12.76 11.14
CA ASN A 446 -2.85 -11.70 10.43
C ASN A 446 -3.73 -10.45 10.24
N ASN A 447 -5.00 -10.61 9.87
CA ASN A 447 -5.96 -9.52 9.74
C ASN A 447 -6.25 -8.85 11.09
N LEU A 448 -6.37 -9.63 12.16
CA LEU A 448 -6.52 -9.14 13.54
C LEU A 448 -5.30 -8.30 13.96
N GLY A 449 -4.10 -8.76 13.62
CA GLY A 449 -2.85 -8.02 13.84
C GLY A 449 -2.86 -6.68 13.10
N ASN A 450 -3.29 -6.65 11.83
CA ASN A 450 -3.43 -5.41 11.07
C ASN A 450 -4.43 -4.45 11.73
N ALA A 451 -5.59 -4.93 12.19
CA ALA A 451 -6.59 -4.11 12.86
C ALA A 451 -6.07 -3.50 14.18
N TYR A 452 -5.34 -4.26 14.99
CA TYR A 452 -4.66 -3.73 16.17
C TYR A 452 -3.56 -2.73 15.81
N GLY A 453 -2.78 -2.99 14.75
CA GLY A 453 -1.77 -2.07 14.24
C GLY A 453 -2.39 -0.72 13.85
N THR A 454 -3.50 -0.73 13.10
CA THR A 454 -4.23 0.49 12.73
C THR A 454 -4.82 1.20 13.96
N LEU A 455 -5.37 0.46 14.92
CA LEU A 455 -5.90 1.03 16.17
C LEU A 455 -4.80 1.72 17.00
N SER A 456 -3.58 1.18 16.99
CA SER A 456 -2.43 1.75 17.72
C SER A 456 -2.02 3.16 17.26
N GLU A 457 -2.44 3.58 16.06
CA GLU A 457 -2.19 4.92 15.55
C GLU A 457 -3.02 5.99 16.27
N VAL A 458 -4.15 5.60 16.85
CA VAL A 458 -5.14 6.55 17.44
C VAL A 458 -5.48 6.26 18.89
N GLU A 459 -5.18 5.06 19.40
CA GLU A 459 -5.57 4.64 20.77
C GLU A 459 -4.54 3.66 21.35
N ASP A 460 -4.11 3.90 22.59
CA ASP A 460 -3.23 3.03 23.40
C ASP A 460 -2.14 2.30 22.59
N LYS A 461 -1.21 3.09 22.02
CA LYS A 461 -0.18 2.61 21.10
C LYS A 461 0.53 1.36 21.61
N ALA A 462 0.98 1.37 22.85
CA ALA A 462 1.75 0.26 23.42
C ALA A 462 0.93 -1.04 23.51
N ALA A 463 -0.24 -1.00 24.12
CA ALA A 463 -1.07 -2.19 24.31
C ALA A 463 -1.59 -2.75 22.96
N ASN A 464 -1.95 -1.87 22.01
CA ASN A 464 -2.43 -2.32 20.71
C ASN A 464 -1.29 -2.88 19.84
N CYS A 465 -0.08 -2.30 19.87
CA CYS A 465 1.08 -2.89 19.21
C CYS A 465 1.42 -4.27 19.77
N GLN A 466 1.35 -4.45 21.11
CA GLN A 466 1.62 -5.74 21.73
C GLN A 466 0.61 -6.81 21.27
N LYS A 467 -0.70 -6.49 21.23
CA LYS A 467 -1.73 -7.39 20.69
C LYS A 467 -1.56 -7.69 19.21
N ALA A 468 -1.10 -6.71 18.42
CA ALA A 468 -0.77 -6.93 17.00
C ALA A 468 0.38 -7.95 16.86
N ILE A 469 1.44 -7.80 17.66
CA ILE A 469 2.59 -8.71 17.70
C ILE A 469 2.14 -10.14 18.05
N GLU A 470 1.32 -10.31 19.09
CA GLU A 470 0.77 -11.61 19.48
C GLU A 470 -0.04 -12.26 18.36
N ALA A 471 -0.88 -11.50 17.68
CA ALA A 471 -1.67 -11.99 16.55
C ALA A 471 -0.80 -12.40 15.36
N TYR A 472 0.23 -11.62 15.00
CA TYR A 472 1.16 -12.01 13.94
C TYR A 472 1.99 -13.24 14.31
N GLN A 473 2.43 -13.37 15.56
CA GLN A 473 3.13 -14.56 16.03
C GLN A 473 2.25 -15.81 15.92
N ALA A 474 0.97 -15.71 16.32
CA ALA A 474 0.01 -16.79 16.16
C ALA A 474 -0.22 -17.16 14.67
N ALA A 475 -0.22 -16.20 13.78
CA ALA A 475 -0.28 -16.47 12.33
C ALA A 475 0.98 -17.20 11.83
N LEU A 476 2.16 -16.83 12.33
CA LEU A 476 3.45 -17.42 11.95
C LEU A 476 3.65 -18.85 12.44
N GLU A 477 2.88 -19.32 13.44
CA GLU A 477 2.85 -20.75 13.81
C GLU A 477 2.37 -21.64 12.64
N VAL A 478 1.53 -21.09 11.75
CA VAL A 478 1.00 -21.77 10.57
C VAL A 478 1.72 -21.34 9.30
N TYR A 479 1.91 -20.03 9.14
CA TYR A 479 2.61 -19.45 7.99
C TYR A 479 4.11 -19.62 8.15
N THR A 480 4.61 -20.80 7.79
CA THR A 480 6.03 -21.10 7.80
C THR A 480 6.67 -20.79 6.45
N ARG A 481 7.96 -20.48 6.44
CA ARG A 481 8.72 -20.16 5.24
C ARG A 481 8.59 -21.24 4.15
N ASP A 482 8.58 -22.52 4.55
CA ASP A 482 8.54 -23.64 3.59
C ASP A 482 7.15 -23.92 3.03
N ARG A 483 6.09 -23.66 3.80
CA ARG A 483 4.71 -23.98 3.39
C ARG A 483 3.97 -22.81 2.76
N PHE A 484 4.20 -21.61 3.28
CA PHE A 484 3.49 -20.36 2.93
C PHE A 484 4.49 -19.19 2.84
N PRO A 485 5.49 -19.24 1.92
CA PRO A 485 6.58 -18.27 1.91
C PRO A 485 6.13 -16.82 1.80
N VAL A 486 5.12 -16.51 0.98
CA VAL A 486 4.63 -15.13 0.78
C VAL A 486 3.86 -14.63 2.00
N ASP A 487 2.95 -15.45 2.54
CA ASP A 487 2.20 -15.10 3.74
C ASP A 487 3.15 -14.94 4.94
N TYR A 488 4.13 -15.84 5.05
CA TYR A 488 5.21 -15.74 6.03
C TYR A 488 5.95 -14.40 5.92
N ALA A 489 6.42 -14.05 4.73
CA ALA A 489 7.18 -12.80 4.52
C ALA A 489 6.31 -11.56 4.72
N THR A 490 5.02 -11.63 4.37
CA THR A 490 4.06 -10.55 4.59
C THR A 490 3.81 -10.35 6.08
N THR A 491 3.55 -11.43 6.80
CA THR A 491 3.33 -11.40 8.26
C THR A 491 4.60 -10.96 8.99
N GLN A 492 5.79 -11.43 8.59
CA GLN A 492 7.08 -10.97 9.13
C GLN A 492 7.29 -9.46 8.92
N ASN A 493 6.98 -8.94 7.73
CA ASN A 493 7.07 -7.49 7.50
C ASN A 493 6.08 -6.70 8.38
N SER A 494 4.86 -7.19 8.57
CA SER A 494 3.87 -6.56 9.45
C SER A 494 4.29 -6.63 10.92
N LEU A 495 4.84 -7.77 11.37
CA LEU A 495 5.43 -7.95 12.69
C LEU A 495 6.57 -6.96 12.93
N GLY A 496 7.46 -6.79 11.94
CA GLY A 496 8.53 -5.80 12.00
C GLY A 496 8.00 -4.38 12.17
N THR A 497 6.93 -4.03 11.44
CA THR A 497 6.28 -2.70 11.57
C THR A 497 5.66 -2.52 12.96
N ALA A 498 4.99 -3.55 13.52
CA ALA A 498 4.41 -3.47 14.85
C ALA A 498 5.49 -3.29 15.94
N HIS A 499 6.62 -4.01 15.84
CA HIS A 499 7.76 -3.81 16.73
C HIS A 499 8.36 -2.42 16.59
N GLN A 500 8.51 -1.92 15.37
CA GLN A 500 9.04 -0.56 15.13
C GLN A 500 8.14 0.50 15.77
N THR A 501 6.81 0.39 15.62
CA THR A 501 5.84 1.32 16.24
C THR A 501 5.85 1.20 17.77
N LEU A 502 5.97 -0.03 18.32
CA LEU A 502 6.11 -0.22 19.77
C LEU A 502 7.38 0.44 20.30
N GLY A 503 8.49 0.36 19.56
CA GLY A 503 9.77 1.00 19.91
C GLY A 503 9.73 2.54 19.97
N GLU A 504 8.67 3.18 19.48
CA GLU A 504 8.46 4.62 19.67
C GLU A 504 8.05 4.98 21.11
N VAL A 505 7.46 4.03 21.85
CA VAL A 505 6.87 4.25 23.18
C VAL A 505 7.46 3.34 24.27
N GLU A 506 8.02 2.17 23.92
CA GLU A 506 8.57 1.19 24.85
C GLU A 506 9.86 0.56 24.30
N ASP A 507 10.89 0.41 25.14
CA ASP A 507 12.10 -0.35 24.89
C ASP A 507 12.66 -0.20 23.46
N LYS A 508 12.95 1.05 23.06
CA LYS A 508 13.31 1.43 21.68
C LYS A 508 14.38 0.53 21.08
N VAL A 509 15.43 0.18 21.84
CA VAL A 509 16.54 -0.65 21.36
C VAL A 509 16.04 -2.06 21.03
N ILE A 510 15.39 -2.71 22.00
CA ILE A 510 14.92 -4.10 21.85
C ILE A 510 13.91 -4.22 20.71
N ASN A 511 12.97 -3.29 20.65
CA ASN A 511 11.93 -3.33 19.62
C ASN A 511 12.47 -3.02 18.23
N CYS A 512 13.41 -2.08 18.07
CA CYS A 512 14.10 -1.86 16.80
C CYS A 512 14.90 -3.10 16.35
N GLN A 513 15.58 -3.81 17.25
CA GLN A 513 16.30 -5.04 16.93
C GLN A 513 15.34 -6.14 16.45
N LYS A 514 14.22 -6.37 17.15
CA LYS A 514 13.17 -7.33 16.72
C LYS A 514 12.55 -6.95 15.38
N ALA A 515 12.34 -5.66 15.12
CA ALA A 515 11.86 -5.18 13.83
C ALA A 515 12.84 -5.50 12.71
N ILE A 516 14.14 -5.29 12.93
CA ILE A 516 15.22 -5.62 11.98
C ILE A 516 15.25 -7.11 11.69
N GLU A 517 15.17 -7.97 12.71
CA GLU A 517 15.11 -9.44 12.56
C GLU A 517 13.91 -9.87 11.70
N ALA A 518 12.73 -9.33 11.99
CA ALA A 518 11.52 -9.64 11.23
C ALA A 518 11.60 -9.18 9.77
N TYR A 519 12.12 -7.98 9.50
CA TYR A 519 12.34 -7.52 8.12
C TYR A 519 13.37 -8.36 7.38
N GLN A 520 14.46 -8.77 8.03
CA GLN A 520 15.45 -9.67 7.45
C GLN A 520 14.84 -11.03 7.13
N ALA A 521 14.03 -11.60 8.01
CA ALA A 521 13.30 -12.83 7.75
C ALA A 521 12.34 -12.71 6.54
N ALA A 522 11.68 -11.56 6.40
CA ALA A 522 10.85 -11.28 5.22
C ALA A 522 11.70 -11.21 3.93
N LEU A 523 12.90 -10.62 3.98
CA LEU A 523 13.81 -10.48 2.83
C LEU A 523 14.43 -11.80 2.38
N GLU A 524 14.45 -12.83 3.22
CA GLU A 524 14.85 -14.18 2.79
C GLU A 524 13.92 -14.77 1.73
N VAL A 525 12.67 -14.32 1.69
CA VAL A 525 11.67 -14.71 0.69
C VAL A 525 11.50 -13.63 -0.37
N ARG A 526 11.35 -12.38 0.07
CA ARG A 526 11.18 -11.21 -0.80
C ARG A 526 12.52 -10.83 -1.42
N THR A 527 12.90 -11.47 -2.52
CA THR A 527 14.11 -11.13 -3.26
C THR A 527 13.79 -10.10 -4.35
N ARG A 528 14.83 -9.35 -4.78
CA ARG A 528 14.71 -8.34 -5.84
C ARG A 528 14.12 -8.90 -7.13
N ASP A 529 14.52 -10.13 -7.49
CA ASP A 529 14.11 -10.74 -8.76
C ASP A 529 12.69 -11.32 -8.72
N ARG A 530 12.24 -11.78 -7.52
CA ARG A 530 10.94 -12.42 -7.36
C ARG A 530 9.83 -11.44 -6.95
N PHE A 531 10.14 -10.50 -6.06
CA PHE A 531 9.19 -9.56 -5.45
C PHE A 531 9.79 -8.16 -5.33
N PRO A 532 10.21 -7.51 -6.45
CA PRO A 532 10.97 -6.26 -6.40
C PRO A 532 10.29 -5.16 -5.58
N MET A 533 8.98 -4.97 -5.68
CA MET A 533 8.28 -3.92 -4.91
C MET A 533 8.20 -4.23 -3.41
N ASP A 534 7.88 -5.47 -3.04
CA ASP A 534 7.86 -5.88 -1.64
C ASP A 534 9.26 -5.91 -1.04
N TYR A 535 10.25 -6.34 -1.83
CA TYR A 535 11.66 -6.23 -1.49
C TYR A 535 12.03 -4.78 -1.18
N ALA A 536 11.72 -3.84 -2.08
CA ALA A 536 12.00 -2.44 -1.89
C ALA A 536 11.21 -1.81 -0.72
N LYS A 537 9.94 -2.25 -0.48
CA LYS A 537 9.16 -1.84 0.69
C LYS A 537 9.82 -2.31 1.98
N THR A 538 10.19 -3.59 2.04
CA THR A 538 10.83 -4.18 3.23
C THR A 538 12.21 -3.58 3.46
N GLN A 539 13.01 -3.32 2.41
CA GLN A 539 14.28 -2.60 2.50
C GLN A 539 14.09 -1.17 3.04
N SER A 540 13.06 -0.46 2.58
CA SER A 540 12.75 0.88 3.08
C SER A 540 12.36 0.85 4.58
N ASN A 541 11.55 -0.13 5.00
CA ASN A 541 11.18 -0.30 6.41
C ASN A 541 12.41 -0.68 7.26
N LEU A 542 13.25 -1.57 6.77
CA LEU A 542 14.52 -1.93 7.41
C LEU A 542 15.43 -0.70 7.58
N GLY A 543 15.48 0.18 6.57
CA GLY A 543 16.17 1.45 6.63
C GLY A 543 15.66 2.37 7.75
N VAL A 544 14.32 2.46 7.92
CA VAL A 544 13.72 3.21 9.04
C VAL A 544 14.14 2.61 10.38
N ALA A 545 14.04 1.29 10.54
CA ALA A 545 14.39 0.61 11.79
C ALA A 545 15.87 0.81 12.15
N TYR A 546 16.80 0.70 11.18
CA TYR A 546 18.21 1.00 11.41
C TYR A 546 18.44 2.47 11.77
N ARG A 547 17.80 3.43 11.11
CA ARG A 547 17.93 4.86 11.44
C ARG A 547 17.46 5.13 12.89
N THR A 548 16.30 4.57 13.26
CA THR A 548 15.74 4.74 14.61
C THR A 548 16.64 4.10 15.68
N LEU A 549 17.23 2.92 15.42
CA LEU A 549 18.20 2.31 16.32
C LEU A 549 19.46 3.17 16.43
N GLY A 550 19.92 3.76 15.34
CA GLY A 550 21.07 4.68 15.32
C GLY A 550 20.88 5.97 16.12
N GLU A 551 19.64 6.34 16.48
CA GLU A 551 19.40 7.48 17.38
C GLU A 551 19.82 7.18 18.82
N VAL A 552 19.90 5.90 19.22
CA VAL A 552 20.17 5.47 20.60
C VAL A 552 21.43 4.61 20.73
N GLU A 553 21.88 3.94 19.67
CA GLU A 553 23.00 2.99 19.71
C GLU A 553 23.82 3.05 18.41
N ASP A 554 25.16 3.15 18.50
CA ASP A 554 26.10 3.17 17.38
C ASP A 554 25.57 3.91 16.12
N LYS A 555 25.30 5.19 16.29
CA LYS A 555 24.72 6.08 15.26
C LYS A 555 25.40 5.95 13.91
N ALA A 556 26.72 5.91 13.89
CA ALA A 556 27.50 5.87 12.63
C ALA A 556 27.29 4.56 11.86
N THR A 557 27.25 3.43 12.53
CA THR A 557 27.08 2.13 11.87
C THR A 557 25.63 1.92 11.43
N HIS A 558 24.67 2.23 12.29
CA HIS A 558 23.25 2.02 11.97
C HIS A 558 22.76 2.98 10.88
N CYS A 559 23.17 4.25 10.89
CA CYS A 559 22.84 5.17 9.79
C CYS A 559 23.43 4.71 8.45
N ARG A 560 24.63 4.12 8.41
CA ARG A 560 25.19 3.55 7.16
C ARG A 560 24.36 2.39 6.65
N LYS A 561 23.92 1.47 7.53
CA LYS A 561 23.01 0.36 7.15
C LYS A 561 21.65 0.87 6.66
N ALA A 562 21.12 1.93 7.27
CA ALA A 562 19.90 2.58 6.82
C ALA A 562 20.06 3.15 5.41
N ILE A 563 21.16 3.86 5.14
CA ILE A 563 21.48 4.43 3.82
C ILE A 563 21.58 3.32 2.76
N GLU A 564 22.29 2.23 3.06
CA GLU A 564 22.41 1.06 2.17
C GLU A 564 21.05 0.45 1.84
N ALA A 565 20.19 0.26 2.84
CA ALA A 565 18.84 -0.27 2.67
C ALA A 565 17.98 0.65 1.78
N TYR A 566 18.02 1.98 1.99
CA TYR A 566 17.29 2.91 1.14
C TYR A 566 17.84 2.96 -0.30
N GLN A 567 19.16 2.93 -0.49
CA GLN A 567 19.77 2.87 -1.81
C GLN A 567 19.35 1.60 -2.55
N THR A 568 19.34 0.47 -1.86
CA THR A 568 18.85 -0.80 -2.39
C THR A 568 17.37 -0.73 -2.79
N ALA A 569 16.53 -0.06 -1.99
CA ALA A 569 15.13 0.17 -2.34
C ALA A 569 14.97 1.04 -3.60
N LEU A 570 15.83 2.06 -3.76
CA LEU A 570 15.84 2.98 -4.92
C LEU A 570 16.28 2.31 -6.23
N GLU A 571 17.00 1.20 -6.18
CA GLU A 571 17.31 0.41 -7.39
C GLU A 571 16.04 -0.16 -8.05
N VAL A 572 14.96 -0.31 -7.28
CA VAL A 572 13.65 -0.77 -7.76
C VAL A 572 12.69 0.40 -7.92
N ARG A 573 12.61 1.25 -6.90
CA ARG A 573 11.74 2.43 -6.87
C ARG A 573 12.37 3.55 -7.65
N THR A 574 12.23 3.52 -8.99
CA THR A 574 12.71 4.60 -9.85
C THR A 574 11.65 5.69 -9.99
N ARG A 575 12.09 6.91 -10.31
CA ARG A 575 11.21 8.07 -10.50
C ARG A 575 10.11 7.81 -11.54
N ASP A 576 10.45 7.18 -12.65
CA ASP A 576 9.53 6.97 -13.77
C ASP A 576 8.50 5.87 -13.49
N ARG A 577 8.89 4.84 -12.70
CA ARG A 577 8.02 3.69 -12.45
C ARG A 577 7.17 3.82 -11.18
N PHE A 578 7.76 4.39 -10.12
CA PHE A 578 7.13 4.49 -8.80
C PHE A 578 7.40 5.85 -8.17
N PRO A 579 6.91 6.96 -8.78
CA PRO A 579 7.30 8.32 -8.40
C PRO A 579 7.07 8.63 -6.91
N MET A 580 5.92 8.27 -6.34
CA MET A 580 5.63 8.57 -4.93
C MET A 580 6.52 7.76 -3.97
N GLN A 581 6.70 6.47 -4.22
CA GLN A 581 7.55 5.60 -3.40
C GLN A 581 9.03 5.99 -3.55
N TYR A 582 9.45 6.40 -4.74
CA TYR A 582 10.77 6.98 -4.98
C TYR A 582 10.99 8.22 -4.11
N ALA A 583 10.08 9.18 -4.18
CA ALA A 583 10.18 10.42 -3.43
C ALA A 583 10.15 10.19 -1.89
N ALA A 584 9.30 9.28 -1.41
CA ALA A 584 9.28 8.89 0.00
C ALA A 584 10.62 8.25 0.44
N THR A 585 11.20 7.38 -0.39
CA THR A 585 12.48 6.72 -0.09
C THR A 585 13.64 7.73 -0.14
N GLN A 586 13.63 8.67 -1.09
CA GLN A 586 14.61 9.76 -1.16
C GLN A 586 14.54 10.68 0.07
N ASN A 587 13.33 11.04 0.51
CA ASN A 587 13.16 11.82 1.74
C ASN A 587 13.74 11.08 2.98
N ASN A 588 13.47 9.78 3.11
CA ASN A 588 14.00 8.97 4.21
C ASN A 588 15.54 8.81 4.12
N LEU A 589 16.07 8.69 2.92
CA LEU A 589 17.53 8.68 2.67
C LEU A 589 18.16 9.99 3.10
N GLY A 590 17.51 11.13 2.78
CA GLY A 590 17.93 12.45 3.26
C GLY A 590 17.98 12.52 4.79
N ASN A 591 16.93 12.05 5.47
CA ASN A 591 16.89 11.97 6.94
C ASN A 591 18.05 11.13 7.50
N ALA A 592 18.37 9.98 6.90
CA ALA A 592 19.47 9.13 7.34
C ALA A 592 20.84 9.80 7.15
N TYR A 593 21.03 10.57 6.08
CA TYR A 593 22.25 11.36 5.89
C TYR A 593 22.36 12.50 6.91
N ILE A 594 21.26 13.17 7.26
CA ILE A 594 21.27 14.20 8.32
C ILE A 594 21.66 13.57 9.66
N THR A 595 21.04 12.47 10.06
CA THR A 595 21.40 11.77 11.31
C THR A 595 22.88 11.34 11.31
N LEU A 596 23.41 10.85 10.18
CA LEU A 596 24.83 10.49 10.05
C LEU A 596 25.75 11.73 10.14
N SER A 597 25.30 12.89 9.66
CA SER A 597 26.08 14.14 9.67
C SER A 597 26.40 14.65 11.06
N GLU A 598 25.61 14.24 12.06
CA GLU A 598 25.86 14.61 13.47
C GLU A 598 27.14 14.00 14.04
N VAL A 599 27.55 12.83 13.49
CA VAL A 599 28.72 12.07 14.02
C VAL A 599 29.85 11.89 13.02
N LYS A 600 29.59 12.12 11.72
CA LYS A 600 30.58 11.86 10.67
C LYS A 600 30.40 12.79 9.46
N ASP A 601 31.53 13.37 8.99
CA ASP A 601 31.65 14.11 7.71
C ASP A 601 30.45 15.05 7.45
N LYS A 602 30.13 15.93 8.44
CA LYS A 602 28.95 16.82 8.45
C LYS A 602 28.67 17.45 7.09
N ALA A 603 29.64 18.13 6.50
CA ALA A 603 29.45 18.85 5.23
C ALA A 603 29.10 17.92 4.06
N THR A 604 29.72 16.74 3.99
CA THR A 604 29.49 15.78 2.90
C THR A 604 28.12 15.12 3.03
N ASN A 605 27.74 14.72 4.24
CA ASN A 605 26.46 14.05 4.48
C ASN A 605 25.29 15.03 4.33
N CYS A 606 25.43 16.29 4.79
CA CYS A 606 24.41 17.31 4.55
C CYS A 606 24.19 17.58 3.05
N ARG A 607 25.26 17.64 2.24
CA ARG A 607 25.09 17.78 0.77
C ARG A 607 24.31 16.63 0.16
N LYS A 608 24.62 15.38 0.53
CA LYS A 608 23.89 14.20 0.07
C LYS A 608 22.43 14.20 0.53
N ALA A 609 22.15 14.69 1.75
CA ALA A 609 20.78 14.87 2.23
C ALA A 609 20.01 15.89 1.38
N ILE A 610 20.63 17.04 1.09
CA ILE A 610 20.06 18.08 0.23
C ILE A 610 19.74 17.52 -1.17
N GLU A 611 20.68 16.79 -1.78
CA GLU A 611 20.47 16.12 -3.08
C GLU A 611 19.27 15.15 -3.04
N ALA A 612 19.14 14.36 -1.97
CA ALA A 612 18.05 13.42 -1.81
C ALA A 612 16.70 14.12 -1.61
N TYR A 613 16.61 15.19 -0.80
CA TYR A 613 15.38 15.97 -0.66
C TYR A 613 14.99 16.69 -1.95
N GLN A 614 15.95 17.24 -2.70
CA GLN A 614 15.70 17.85 -4.00
C GLN A 614 15.16 16.82 -4.99
N ALA A 615 15.72 15.61 -5.03
CA ALA A 615 15.19 14.52 -5.84
C ALA A 615 13.76 14.12 -5.45
N ALA A 616 13.42 14.17 -4.15
CA ALA A 616 12.04 13.95 -3.70
C ALA A 616 11.08 15.06 -4.17
N LEU A 617 11.52 16.32 -4.12
CA LEU A 617 10.75 17.49 -4.53
C LEU A 617 10.48 17.56 -6.04
N GLU A 618 11.28 16.87 -6.87
CA GLU A 618 10.98 16.73 -8.31
C GLU A 618 9.65 15.98 -8.56
N VAL A 619 9.18 15.21 -7.59
CA VAL A 619 7.92 14.46 -7.63
C VAL A 619 6.86 15.08 -6.74
N ARG A 620 7.23 15.41 -5.49
CA ARG A 620 6.36 16.03 -4.50
C ARG A 620 6.22 17.50 -4.82
N THR A 621 5.26 17.85 -5.67
CA THR A 621 4.95 19.25 -5.99
C THR A 621 3.82 19.77 -5.08
N ARG A 622 3.80 21.08 -4.86
CA ARG A 622 2.80 21.75 -4.02
C ARG A 622 1.35 21.45 -4.46
N ASP A 623 1.12 21.44 -5.77
CA ASP A 623 -0.22 21.27 -6.34
C ASP A 623 -0.73 19.83 -6.25
N ARG A 624 0.17 18.84 -6.34
CA ARG A 624 -0.20 17.42 -6.38
C ARG A 624 -0.15 16.76 -5.00
N PHE A 625 0.85 17.12 -4.17
CA PHE A 625 1.13 16.48 -2.89
C PHE A 625 1.54 17.54 -1.86
N PRO A 626 0.63 18.47 -1.48
CA PRO A 626 0.98 19.64 -0.66
C PRO A 626 1.62 19.26 0.68
N MET A 627 1.09 18.28 1.40
CA MET A 627 1.64 17.85 2.69
C MET A 627 3.05 17.28 2.59
N ASP A 628 3.25 16.35 1.66
CA ASP A 628 4.56 15.74 1.41
C ASP A 628 5.59 16.76 0.90
N TYR A 629 5.14 17.72 0.08
CA TYR A 629 5.95 18.83 -0.38
C TYR A 629 6.44 19.68 0.81
N ALA A 630 5.53 20.12 1.67
CA ALA A 630 5.85 20.96 2.83
C ALA A 630 6.78 20.22 3.81
N MET A 631 6.52 18.96 4.11
CA MET A 631 7.38 18.12 4.93
C MET A 631 8.80 18.03 4.36
N THR A 632 8.92 17.79 3.05
CA THR A 632 10.23 17.69 2.39
C THR A 632 10.95 19.03 2.35
N GLN A 633 10.23 20.16 2.16
CA GLN A 633 10.78 21.50 2.24
C GLN A 633 11.28 21.84 3.65
N ASN A 634 10.52 21.47 4.70
CA ASN A 634 10.97 21.64 6.09
C ASN A 634 12.24 20.83 6.37
N ASN A 635 12.32 19.58 5.93
CA ASN A 635 13.53 18.75 6.07
C ASN A 635 14.73 19.33 5.29
N LEU A 636 14.49 19.87 4.09
CA LEU A 636 15.50 20.54 3.28
C LEU A 636 16.02 21.80 3.98
N GLY A 637 15.13 22.58 4.60
CA GLY A 637 15.48 23.74 5.43
C GLY A 637 16.40 23.34 6.58
N ALA A 638 16.06 22.29 7.31
CA ALA A 638 16.90 21.76 8.40
C ALA A 638 18.28 21.29 7.90
N ALA A 639 18.34 20.66 6.73
CA ALA A 639 19.62 20.27 6.12
C ALA A 639 20.48 21.47 5.73
N TYR A 640 19.89 22.54 5.19
CA TYR A 640 20.61 23.78 4.92
C TYR A 640 21.06 24.49 6.21
N GLN A 641 20.28 24.44 7.26
CA GLN A 641 20.66 25.00 8.57
C GLN A 641 21.84 24.21 9.16
N THR A 642 21.81 22.88 9.11
CA THR A 642 22.89 22.03 9.62
C THR A 642 24.21 22.24 8.85
N ILE A 643 24.17 22.37 7.52
CA ILE A 643 25.41 22.62 6.74
C ILE A 643 25.93 24.07 6.94
N ALA A 644 25.06 25.02 7.29
CA ALA A 644 25.47 26.41 7.60
C ALA A 644 26.42 26.51 8.80
N GLU A 645 26.41 25.52 9.69
CA GLU A 645 27.33 25.47 10.83
C GLU A 645 28.79 25.28 10.41
N VAL A 646 29.03 24.66 9.24
CA VAL A 646 30.38 24.26 8.79
C VAL A 646 30.76 24.83 7.42
N HIS A 647 29.81 25.37 6.66
CA HIS A 647 30.05 25.86 5.30
C HIS A 647 29.11 27.01 4.93
N ASP A 648 29.67 28.13 4.44
CA ASP A 648 28.94 29.29 3.93
C ASP A 648 27.63 29.63 4.68
N LYS A 649 27.82 30.02 5.95
CA LYS A 649 26.73 30.26 6.92
C LYS A 649 25.60 31.12 6.29
N ALA A 650 25.95 32.28 5.73
CA ALA A 650 24.96 33.22 5.21
C ALA A 650 24.13 32.65 4.05
N ALA A 651 24.80 32.05 3.03
CA ALA A 651 24.10 31.52 1.88
C ALA A 651 23.19 30.32 2.25
N ASN A 652 23.67 29.44 3.13
CA ASN A 652 22.89 28.29 3.56
C ASN A 652 21.72 28.67 4.49
N CYS A 653 21.90 29.64 5.40
CA CYS A 653 20.76 30.15 6.19
C CYS A 653 19.68 30.79 5.32
N ARG A 654 20.05 31.53 4.26
CA ARG A 654 19.05 32.08 3.32
C ARG A 654 18.25 30.98 2.59
N LYS A 655 18.93 29.90 2.15
CA LYS A 655 18.25 28.75 1.55
C LYS A 655 17.35 28.00 2.55
N ALA A 656 17.77 27.91 3.82
CA ALA A 656 16.93 27.34 4.88
C ALA A 656 15.66 28.15 5.08
N ILE A 657 15.80 29.48 5.17
CA ILE A 657 14.67 30.43 5.30
C ILE A 657 13.70 30.32 4.13
N GLU A 658 14.23 30.22 2.90
CA GLU A 658 13.42 30.02 1.68
C GLU A 658 12.64 28.70 1.76
N ALA A 659 13.30 27.60 2.10
CA ALA A 659 12.66 26.28 2.19
C ALA A 659 11.58 26.25 3.29
N TYR A 660 11.84 26.81 4.47
CA TYR A 660 10.82 26.93 5.52
C TYR A 660 9.64 27.85 5.09
N GLY A 661 9.92 28.94 4.38
CA GLY A 661 8.90 29.80 3.80
C GLY A 661 7.98 29.04 2.87
N LEU A 662 8.54 28.21 1.96
CA LEU A 662 7.77 27.35 1.05
C LEU A 662 6.94 26.29 1.80
N ALA A 663 7.46 25.76 2.91
CA ALA A 663 6.69 24.84 3.76
C ALA A 663 5.50 25.54 4.43
N LEU A 664 5.69 26.78 4.92
CA LEU A 664 4.64 27.58 5.57
C LEU A 664 3.53 28.06 4.61
N GLU A 665 3.76 28.04 3.30
CA GLU A 665 2.69 28.26 2.32
C GLU A 665 1.62 27.15 2.36
N VAL A 666 1.95 25.97 2.89
CA VAL A 666 1.06 24.82 3.05
C VAL A 666 0.69 24.62 4.52
N TYR A 667 1.69 24.62 5.40
CA TYR A 667 1.50 24.51 6.84
C TYR A 667 0.96 25.82 7.38
N THR A 668 -0.36 25.91 7.48
CA THR A 668 -1.04 27.08 8.04
C THR A 668 -1.55 26.79 9.45
N ARG A 669 -1.62 27.83 10.29
CA ARG A 669 -2.09 27.73 11.67
C ARG A 669 -3.46 27.03 11.80
N GLY A 670 -4.38 27.31 10.88
CA GLY A 670 -5.76 26.76 10.94
C GLY A 670 -5.88 25.34 10.45
N ARG A 671 -4.94 24.88 9.60
CA ARG A 671 -5.04 23.56 8.95
C ARG A 671 -4.07 22.52 9.52
N PHE A 672 -2.85 22.94 9.85
CA PHE A 672 -1.77 22.10 10.34
C PHE A 672 -1.03 22.81 11.48
N PRO A 673 -1.66 23.02 12.64
CA PRO A 673 -1.12 23.87 13.69
C PRO A 673 0.25 23.40 14.23
N MET A 674 0.45 22.10 14.41
CA MET A 674 1.72 21.56 14.93
C MET A 674 2.87 21.73 13.94
N ASP A 675 2.65 21.36 12.67
CA ASP A 675 3.66 21.51 11.61
C ASP A 675 3.98 23.00 11.36
N TYR A 676 2.97 23.84 11.45
CA TYR A 676 3.15 25.29 11.39
C TYR A 676 4.05 25.79 12.51
N ALA A 677 3.78 25.45 13.76
CA ALA A 677 4.55 25.90 14.91
C ALA A 677 6.00 25.37 14.85
N MET A 678 6.20 24.10 14.53
CA MET A 678 7.52 23.51 14.34
C MET A 678 8.31 24.22 13.23
N THR A 679 7.67 24.49 12.10
CA THR A 679 8.33 25.16 10.97
C THR A 679 8.66 26.63 11.30
N GLN A 680 7.79 27.31 12.07
CA GLN A 680 8.05 28.66 12.56
C GLN A 680 9.22 28.70 13.55
N ASP A 681 9.35 27.74 14.47
CA ASP A 681 10.49 27.66 15.38
C ASP A 681 11.80 27.44 14.59
N ASN A 682 11.79 26.50 13.63
CA ASN A 682 12.92 26.24 12.74
C ASN A 682 13.31 27.49 11.91
N LEU A 683 12.33 28.23 11.38
CA LEU A 683 12.54 29.49 10.66
C LEU A 683 13.17 30.53 11.57
N GLY A 684 12.70 30.65 12.81
CA GLY A 684 13.28 31.53 13.84
C GLY A 684 14.75 31.19 14.10
N ASN A 685 15.09 29.91 14.23
CA ASN A 685 16.46 29.45 14.41
C ASN A 685 17.36 29.81 13.21
N ALA A 686 16.89 29.61 11.97
CA ALA A 686 17.63 29.96 10.76
C ALA A 686 17.85 31.49 10.65
N LEU A 687 16.82 32.30 10.96
CA LEU A 687 16.90 33.75 10.96
C LEU A 687 17.87 34.27 12.05
N ARG A 688 17.82 33.74 13.27
CA ARG A 688 18.75 34.08 14.35
C ARG A 688 20.17 33.77 13.93
N THR A 689 20.41 32.60 13.36
CA THR A 689 21.76 32.19 12.88
C THR A 689 22.25 33.09 11.73
N LEU A 690 21.38 33.53 10.83
CA LEU A 690 21.70 34.50 9.79
C LEU A 690 22.06 35.86 10.40
N GLY A 691 21.36 36.27 11.44
CA GLY A 691 21.63 37.49 12.19
C GLY A 691 23.02 37.58 12.86
N GLU A 692 23.66 36.44 13.08
CA GLU A 692 25.04 36.39 13.56
C GLU A 692 26.08 36.92 12.53
N VAL A 693 25.74 36.84 11.24
CA VAL A 693 26.65 37.18 10.13
C VAL A 693 26.12 38.28 9.21
N GLU A 694 24.82 38.57 9.24
CA GLU A 694 24.19 39.49 8.31
C GLU A 694 23.00 40.19 8.98
N ASP A 695 22.92 41.55 8.93
CA ASP A 695 21.82 42.38 9.41
C ASP A 695 21.20 41.90 10.74
N LYS A 696 22.03 41.92 11.80
CA LYS A 696 21.67 41.33 13.11
C LYS A 696 20.27 41.82 13.60
N ALA A 697 20.00 43.12 13.53
CA ALA A 697 18.76 43.69 14.05
C ALA A 697 17.52 43.20 13.28
N ALA A 698 17.55 43.27 11.96
CA ALA A 698 16.41 42.85 11.14
C ALA A 698 16.14 41.34 11.23
N ASN A 699 17.19 40.54 11.20
CA ASN A 699 17.05 39.08 11.27
C ASN A 699 16.59 38.62 12.67
N CYS A 700 17.12 39.22 13.77
CA CYS A 700 16.63 38.89 15.12
C CYS A 700 15.17 39.31 15.32
N ARG A 701 14.72 40.45 14.79
CA ARG A 701 13.28 40.83 14.87
C ARG A 701 12.39 39.80 14.15
N LYS A 702 12.75 39.39 12.93
CA LYS A 702 12.01 38.33 12.21
C LYS A 702 12.04 36.97 12.94
N ALA A 703 13.17 36.64 13.58
CA ALA A 703 13.26 35.42 14.39
C ALA A 703 12.29 35.47 15.58
N ILE A 704 12.23 36.61 16.28
CA ILE A 704 11.30 36.86 17.40
C ILE A 704 9.84 36.70 16.91
N GLU A 705 9.49 37.30 15.76
CA GLU A 705 8.14 37.16 15.17
C GLU A 705 7.80 35.67 14.89
N ALA A 706 8.74 34.90 14.34
CA ALA A 706 8.56 33.49 14.08
C ALA A 706 8.37 32.66 15.36
N TYR A 707 9.18 32.90 16.40
CA TYR A 707 9.00 32.21 17.69
C TYR A 707 7.68 32.57 18.37
N LEU A 708 7.27 33.84 18.33
CA LEU A 708 5.97 34.26 18.87
C LEU A 708 4.81 33.58 18.12
N ALA A 709 4.92 33.41 16.79
CA ALA A 709 3.94 32.67 16.00
C ALA A 709 3.89 31.18 16.39
N ALA A 710 5.03 30.56 16.70
CA ALA A 710 5.07 29.19 17.20
C ALA A 710 4.42 29.07 18.59
N LEU A 711 4.67 30.04 19.50
CA LEU A 711 4.12 30.07 20.86
C LEU A 711 2.60 30.30 20.91
N GLU A 712 1.98 30.76 19.83
CA GLU A 712 0.51 30.77 19.72
C GLU A 712 -0.11 29.35 19.69
N ILE A 713 0.68 28.35 19.34
CA ILE A 713 0.28 26.92 19.31
C ILE A 713 0.94 26.16 20.46
N TYR A 714 2.24 26.35 20.65
CA TYR A 714 2.98 25.70 21.73
C TYR A 714 2.63 26.41 23.04
N THR A 715 1.61 25.89 23.73
CA THR A 715 1.19 26.39 25.04
C THR A 715 1.85 25.55 26.14
N ARG A 716 2.02 26.17 27.32
CA ARG A 716 2.61 25.51 28.49
C ARG A 716 1.88 24.21 28.88
N ASP A 717 0.57 24.24 28.84
CA ASP A 717 -0.28 23.11 29.24
C ASP A 717 -0.43 22.07 28.15
N GLY A 718 -0.44 22.49 26.88
CA GLY A 718 -0.64 21.60 25.75
C GLY A 718 0.65 20.91 25.27
N PHE A 719 1.74 21.69 25.16
CA PHE A 719 3.03 21.25 24.60
C PHE A 719 4.20 21.78 25.44
N PRO A 720 4.33 21.34 26.70
CA PRO A 720 5.24 21.98 27.67
C PRO A 720 6.71 22.00 27.21
N MET A 721 7.22 20.94 26.60
CA MET A 721 8.62 20.89 26.18
C MET A 721 8.90 21.79 24.97
N ASP A 722 8.00 21.79 23.96
CA ASP A 722 8.12 22.65 22.78
C ASP A 722 7.97 24.10 23.16
N TYR A 723 7.01 24.41 24.08
CA TYR A 723 6.88 25.73 24.67
C TYR A 723 8.17 26.20 25.33
N ALA A 724 8.77 25.40 26.21
CA ALA A 724 9.99 25.76 26.90
C ALA A 724 11.20 25.90 25.96
N MET A 725 11.28 25.09 24.93
CA MET A 725 12.33 25.17 23.91
C MET A 725 12.19 26.47 23.10
N THR A 726 10.98 26.79 22.64
CA THR A 726 10.73 28.00 21.87
C THR A 726 10.90 29.27 22.73
N GLN A 727 10.54 29.24 24.03
CA GLN A 727 10.80 30.32 24.96
C GLN A 727 12.32 30.55 25.16
N ASP A 728 13.12 29.50 25.27
CA ASP A 728 14.61 29.61 25.38
C ASP A 728 15.19 30.18 24.06
N ASN A 729 14.72 29.73 22.91
CA ASN A 729 15.11 30.27 21.59
C ASN A 729 14.75 31.77 21.47
N LEU A 730 13.52 32.13 21.86
CA LEU A 730 13.04 33.51 21.90
C LEU A 730 13.94 34.38 22.82
N GLY A 731 14.24 33.89 24.01
CA GLY A 731 15.16 34.55 24.95
C GLY A 731 16.53 34.81 24.33
N ASN A 732 17.10 33.84 23.64
CA ASN A 732 18.37 33.98 22.92
C ASN A 732 18.30 35.02 21.79
N ALA A 733 17.20 35.04 21.00
CA ALA A 733 17.02 36.03 19.93
C ALA A 733 16.86 37.46 20.50
N LEU A 734 16.09 37.62 21.58
CA LEU A 734 15.92 38.90 22.29
C LEU A 734 17.24 39.42 22.89
N ARG A 735 18.01 38.57 23.55
CA ARG A 735 19.32 38.89 24.08
C ARG A 735 20.27 39.34 22.95
N THR A 736 20.29 38.63 21.82
CA THR A 736 21.12 38.99 20.66
C THR A 736 20.68 40.32 20.03
N LEU A 737 19.37 40.60 19.98
CA LEU A 737 18.83 41.89 19.55
C LEU A 737 19.27 43.00 20.52
N GLY A 738 19.28 42.75 21.83
CA GLY A 738 19.72 43.67 22.86
C GLY A 738 21.19 44.09 22.73
N GLU A 739 22.04 43.35 22.05
CA GLU A 739 23.43 43.73 21.76
C GLU A 739 23.51 44.91 20.77
N VAL A 740 22.47 45.17 19.97
CA VAL A 740 22.48 46.17 18.89
C VAL A 740 21.34 47.18 19.01
N GLU A 741 20.30 46.88 19.79
CA GLU A 741 19.09 47.71 19.87
C GLU A 741 18.42 47.56 21.25
N ASP A 742 18.08 48.69 21.88
CA ASP A 742 17.33 48.77 23.15
C ASP A 742 17.74 47.73 24.21
N LYS A 743 19.02 47.71 24.54
CA LYS A 743 19.65 46.70 25.41
C LYS A 743 18.84 46.35 26.66
N ALA A 744 18.42 47.36 27.43
CA ALA A 744 17.67 47.16 28.68
C ALA A 744 16.31 46.47 28.44
N VAL A 745 15.56 46.92 27.41
CA VAL A 745 14.24 46.39 27.10
C VAL A 745 14.30 44.97 26.60
N ASN A 746 15.24 44.68 25.68
CA ASN A 746 15.36 43.36 25.08
C ASN A 746 15.94 42.35 26.06
N CYS A 747 16.90 42.73 26.93
CA CYS A 747 17.41 41.86 28.00
C CYS A 747 16.31 41.51 29.02
N ARG A 748 15.47 42.44 29.43
CA ARG A 748 14.35 42.11 30.32
C ARG A 748 13.36 41.12 29.69
N LYS A 749 12.96 41.33 28.43
CA LYS A 749 12.13 40.36 27.71
C LYS A 749 12.81 38.99 27.56
N ALA A 750 14.12 38.97 27.35
CA ALA A 750 14.88 37.69 27.28
C ALA A 750 14.83 36.95 28.63
N ILE A 751 15.00 37.70 29.75
CA ILE A 751 14.89 37.13 31.10
C ILE A 751 13.50 36.55 31.34
N ASP A 752 12.43 37.27 30.97
CA ASP A 752 11.04 36.80 31.09
C ASP A 752 10.85 35.52 30.31
N ALA A 753 11.38 35.41 29.08
CA ALA A 753 11.31 34.23 28.26
C ALA A 753 12.08 33.01 28.84
N PHE A 754 13.30 33.22 29.35
CA PHE A 754 14.05 32.17 30.03
C PHE A 754 13.38 31.69 31.32
N GLN A 755 12.80 32.58 32.11
CA GLN A 755 12.03 32.23 33.30
C GLN A 755 10.77 31.41 32.93
N ALA A 756 10.06 31.77 31.85
CA ALA A 756 8.94 30.99 31.33
C ALA A 756 9.39 29.58 30.93
N ALA A 757 10.57 29.43 30.33
CA ALA A 757 11.12 28.10 30.00
C ALA A 757 11.45 27.29 31.28
N LEU A 758 12.00 27.92 32.33
CA LEU A 758 12.35 27.29 33.61
C LEU A 758 11.11 26.84 34.42
N GLU A 759 9.92 27.38 34.16
CA GLU A 759 8.69 26.89 34.78
C GLU A 759 8.35 25.43 34.34
N VAL A 760 8.90 25.01 33.20
CA VAL A 760 8.73 23.64 32.65
C VAL A 760 10.01 22.82 32.85
N ARG A 761 11.15 23.38 32.52
CA ARG A 761 12.48 22.76 32.64
C ARG A 761 12.96 22.86 34.07
N THR A 762 12.50 21.94 34.93
CA THR A 762 12.97 21.89 36.34
C THR A 762 14.20 21.00 36.46
N ARG A 763 15.06 21.27 37.48
CA ARG A 763 16.28 20.49 37.72
C ARG A 763 16.03 18.99 37.84
N ASP A 764 14.95 18.62 38.53
CA ASP A 764 14.64 17.21 38.78
C ASP A 764 14.16 16.46 37.53
N ARG A 765 13.47 17.15 36.63
CA ARG A 765 12.85 16.52 35.44
C ARG A 765 13.76 16.60 34.22
N PHE A 766 14.45 17.72 34.03
CA PHE A 766 15.21 18.04 32.83
C PHE A 766 16.54 18.75 33.19
N PRO A 767 17.45 18.07 33.92
CA PRO A 767 18.64 18.72 34.51
C PRO A 767 19.51 19.45 33.49
N MET A 768 19.78 18.82 32.31
CA MET A 768 20.60 19.42 31.26
C MET A 768 19.99 20.66 30.63
N GLN A 769 18.71 20.59 30.28
CA GLN A 769 17.98 21.72 29.70
C GLN A 769 17.79 22.86 30.72
N TYR A 770 17.57 22.51 32.00
CA TYR A 770 17.55 23.44 33.11
C TYR A 770 18.87 24.20 33.20
N ALA A 771 19.99 23.48 33.24
CA ALA A 771 21.32 24.09 33.33
C ALA A 771 21.64 25.01 32.14
N THR A 772 21.30 24.58 30.91
CA THR A 772 21.48 25.41 29.71
C THR A 772 20.65 26.68 29.77
N THR A 773 19.38 26.59 30.20
CA THR A 773 18.51 27.79 30.34
C THR A 773 18.99 28.71 31.46
N GLN A 774 19.45 28.16 32.59
CA GLN A 774 20.07 28.96 33.69
C GLN A 774 21.35 29.67 33.22
N TYR A 775 22.20 28.99 32.45
CA TYR A 775 23.38 29.61 31.84
C TYR A 775 22.99 30.79 30.93
N ASN A 776 22.01 30.62 30.05
CA ASN A 776 21.51 31.68 29.17
C ASN A 776 20.89 32.84 29.96
N LEU A 777 20.18 32.54 31.04
CA LEU A 777 19.58 33.52 31.96
C LEU A 777 20.71 34.32 32.67
N GLY A 778 21.81 33.65 33.08
CA GLY A 778 22.99 34.28 33.64
C GLY A 778 23.62 35.28 32.68
N ILE A 779 23.76 34.92 31.39
CA ILE A 779 24.25 35.83 30.34
C ILE A 779 23.33 37.05 30.23
N ALA A 780 21.99 36.84 30.20
CA ALA A 780 21.00 37.90 30.04
C ALA A 780 21.03 38.91 31.21
N TYR A 781 21.13 38.42 32.47
CA TYR A 781 21.30 39.28 33.64
C TYR A 781 22.65 39.99 33.62
N GLY A 782 23.75 39.31 33.22
CA GLY A 782 25.06 39.92 33.08
C GLY A 782 25.06 41.07 32.06
N THR A 783 24.42 40.87 30.90
CA THR A 783 24.26 41.90 29.88
C THR A 783 23.38 43.07 30.38
N LEU A 784 22.32 42.80 31.15
CA LEU A 784 21.42 43.81 31.71
C LEU A 784 22.17 44.63 32.80
N SER A 785 23.09 44.02 33.57
CA SER A 785 23.84 44.72 34.61
C SER A 785 24.75 45.83 34.09
N GLU A 786 25.09 45.82 32.79
CA GLU A 786 25.86 46.88 32.16
C GLU A 786 25.07 48.19 31.98
N VAL A 787 23.76 48.14 32.00
CA VAL A 787 22.89 49.30 31.70
C VAL A 787 21.82 49.59 32.75
N GLU A 788 21.52 48.65 33.66
CA GLU A 788 20.45 48.77 34.63
C GLU A 788 20.75 47.98 35.92
N ASP A 789 20.52 48.60 37.10
CA ASP A 789 20.61 47.97 38.42
C ASP A 789 21.77 46.98 38.59
N LYS A 790 22.99 47.49 38.41
CA LYS A 790 24.22 46.68 38.28
C LYS A 790 24.34 45.64 39.41
N ALA A 791 24.20 46.08 40.67
CA ALA A 791 24.42 45.23 41.83
C ALA A 791 23.39 44.07 41.93
N SER A 792 22.11 44.36 41.64
CA SER A 792 21.04 43.35 41.67
C SER A 792 21.19 42.35 40.51
N ASN A 793 21.45 42.83 39.29
CA ASN A 793 21.59 42.01 38.13
C ASN A 793 22.85 41.13 38.14
N CYS A 794 23.98 41.65 38.63
CA CYS A 794 25.18 40.88 38.90
C CYS A 794 24.91 39.71 39.84
N ARG A 795 24.24 39.94 40.98
CA ARG A 795 23.91 38.85 41.91
C ARG A 795 23.02 37.77 41.25
N LYS A 796 21.96 38.20 40.54
CA LYS A 796 21.07 37.28 39.84
C LYS A 796 21.81 36.49 38.74
N ALA A 797 22.76 37.12 38.04
CA ALA A 797 23.59 36.42 37.04
C ALA A 797 24.44 35.36 37.69
N THR A 798 25.09 35.69 38.84
CA THR A 798 25.91 34.73 39.61
C THR A 798 25.06 33.55 40.08
N GLU A 799 23.88 33.82 40.68
CA GLU A 799 22.95 32.78 41.13
C GLU A 799 22.55 31.82 39.99
N ALA A 800 22.26 32.37 38.79
CA ALA A 800 21.90 31.56 37.62
C ALA A 800 23.09 30.73 37.08
N TYR A 801 24.30 31.29 37.05
CA TYR A 801 25.49 30.55 36.66
C TYR A 801 25.85 29.45 37.68
N ASP A 802 25.72 29.72 39.00
CA ASP A 802 25.99 28.71 40.03
C ASP A 802 25.02 27.52 39.89
N GLN A 803 23.74 27.80 39.65
CA GLN A 803 22.75 26.73 39.40
C GLN A 803 23.04 25.89 38.14
N ALA A 804 23.57 26.51 37.08
CA ALA A 804 23.99 25.76 35.88
C ALA A 804 25.27 24.95 36.19
N LEU A 805 26.24 25.53 36.88
CA LEU A 805 27.51 24.89 37.22
C LEU A 805 27.31 23.66 38.10
N GLU A 806 26.45 23.74 39.13
CA GLU A 806 26.13 22.59 39.98
C GLU A 806 25.67 21.38 39.15
N VAL A 807 24.75 21.62 38.23
CA VAL A 807 24.22 20.52 37.37
C VAL A 807 25.29 19.98 36.42
N TYR A 808 26.09 20.85 35.80
CA TYR A 808 27.16 20.40 34.90
C TYR A 808 28.24 19.59 35.62
N GLN A 809 28.56 19.99 36.88
CA GLN A 809 29.47 19.21 37.75
C GLN A 809 28.88 17.85 38.12
N GLU A 810 27.61 17.79 38.52
CA GLU A 810 26.92 16.53 38.83
C GLU A 810 26.90 15.56 37.62
N GLN A 811 26.87 16.11 36.42
CA GLN A 811 26.86 15.32 35.16
C GLN A 811 28.26 15.05 34.60
N GLY A 812 29.33 15.58 35.24
CA GLY A 812 30.72 15.37 34.83
C GLY A 812 31.12 16.07 33.52
N LEU A 813 30.48 17.20 33.19
CA LEU A 813 30.65 17.95 31.93
C LEU A 813 31.73 19.03 32.08
N GLU A 814 32.99 18.62 32.03
CA GLU A 814 34.15 19.51 32.29
C GLU A 814 34.20 20.74 31.38
N GLN A 815 33.85 20.60 30.07
CA GLN A 815 33.87 21.71 29.10
C GLN A 815 32.84 22.78 29.43
N ASP A 816 31.62 22.35 29.79
CA ASP A 816 30.51 23.23 30.15
C ASP A 816 30.80 23.93 31.51
N CYS A 817 31.39 23.21 32.45
CA CYS A 817 31.87 23.81 33.72
C CYS A 817 32.89 24.93 33.44
N GLN A 818 33.91 24.68 32.62
CA GLN A 818 34.91 25.67 32.25
C GLN A 818 34.30 26.90 31.57
N LEU A 819 33.26 26.70 30.72
CA LEU A 819 32.56 27.79 30.05
C LEU A 819 31.81 28.67 31.06
N VAL A 820 31.11 28.09 32.03
CA VAL A 820 30.38 28.81 33.09
C VAL A 820 31.38 29.56 33.99
N GLU A 821 32.47 28.90 34.46
CA GLU A 821 33.50 29.51 35.28
C GLU A 821 34.16 30.72 34.61
N ARG A 822 34.43 30.61 33.29
CA ARG A 822 34.92 31.75 32.50
C ARG A 822 33.94 32.92 32.49
N ASN A 823 32.64 32.68 32.32
CA ASN A 823 31.66 33.74 32.32
C ASN A 823 31.42 34.35 33.71
N LEU A 824 31.54 33.54 34.78
CA LEU A 824 31.57 34.04 36.16
C LEU A 824 32.75 34.98 36.40
N ALA A 825 33.95 34.65 35.90
CA ALA A 825 35.14 35.52 36.01
C ALA A 825 34.94 36.85 35.26
N LEU A 826 34.43 36.80 34.03
CA LEU A 826 34.11 38.00 33.25
C LEU A 826 33.04 38.86 33.94
N LEU A 827 32.01 38.24 34.53
CA LEU A 827 30.97 38.90 35.28
C LEU A 827 31.56 39.60 36.52
N ALA A 828 32.49 38.95 37.25
CA ALA A 828 33.13 39.55 38.42
C ALA A 828 33.92 40.80 38.05
N ASP A 829 34.63 40.83 36.90
CA ASP A 829 35.31 42.03 36.41
C ASP A 829 34.29 43.16 36.15
N VAL A 830 33.17 42.88 35.45
CA VAL A 830 32.08 43.84 35.20
C VAL A 830 31.49 44.37 36.53
N CYS A 831 31.29 43.49 37.49
CA CYS A 831 30.61 43.81 38.74
C CYS A 831 31.53 44.62 39.72
N ASN A 832 32.85 44.40 39.68
CA ASN A 832 33.84 45.06 40.52
C ASN A 832 34.33 46.39 39.96
N ASP A 833 34.14 46.68 38.65
CA ASP A 833 34.47 47.99 38.05
C ASP A 833 33.50 49.08 38.55
N SER A 834 33.68 49.47 39.84
CA SER A 834 33.00 50.59 40.49
C SER A 834 33.97 51.80 40.44
N GLY A 835 34.12 52.31 39.22
CA GLY A 835 34.78 53.54 39.02
C GLY A 835 33.86 54.68 38.69
#